data_dc0422a8760a17def6dfe2ca9fb4720f
#
_entry.id   dc0422a8760a17def6dfe2ca9fb4720f
#
_cell.length_a   1.000
_cell.length_b   1.000
_cell.length_c   1.000
_cell.angle_alpha   90.00
_cell.angle_beta   90.00
_cell.angle_gamma   90.00
#
_symmetry.space_group_name_H-M   'P 1'
#
loop_
_entity.id
_entity.type
_entity.pdbx_description
1 polymer ?
#
loop_
_entity_poly.entity_id
_entity_poly.type
_entity_poly.pdbx_seq_one_letter_code
_entity_poly.pdbx_strand_id
1 'polypeptide(L)'
;MRRPVLVLAGVDVRLVPAALGAWAVAAWGVTAGPGATVVAALGAVALAGVAARRWPRVALVAVAVAAVATSVTWRLGDVRATPTAALAEQRARVTLEVQVSRDGRTFEGVGGPGTVVGLVVLRLRDQRGRVHGVRDPVTAFLVGEHRDLVVGRRLTVDGRLSPPDDDQDTATLRVERRSAVQGSAWWWSASERVRAGVRHAVDHVPGAPAALVPALVVGDDADLSPRVEEEFRRTGLTHLLAVSGTNLTIVLALVLAVARAGRAPPRVLLAVGLLGVVGFVLLARPEPSVLRAAGMGVVGLAALGLGSRGGVRTLCVAVVALLFCDPWLSRAAGFVLSVSATAGILLLAPPFVRALERWAPRWVAVAVAVPLAAQAACTPVIAALSSEVSVVAVVANLLAAPAVAPATVLGLVAGLLDLVVPSVASVLGTAAAACAGWIVLVAHHAAALPGASLVWPYPWWWLLGVVPVVLWLGRRAASRPVVATGLVLGLCLAMLRPPSPGWPPPGWVMVQCDVGQGDATVLRSGPDEAVVVDAGLEPVDVDRCLRGLGVRRIPALVLTHGDADHVGGRSGVAGGRAVGAVLVGRPGPTVPGVPTRTVSRGDRLVVGDVTADVLWPRAQPTTRARRIEVDRNADSVVLRVVVRGVTLLLTGDVGEEAQEHVLHAGSVVRADVLKVAHHGSADTSWRFTRAVAPRLATVSVGADNDYGHPTGTALRMLRQVGAVVHRTDHEGDVAVVVRDGRLSVVSRGSGQRSR
;
A
#
# COMPACT_ATOMS: atom_id res chain seq x y z
N MET A 1 41.77 -33.93 -13.37
CA MET A 1 40.85 -33.94 -12.21
C MET A 1 39.72 -32.96 -12.44
N ARG A 2 38.52 -33.42 -12.80
CA ARG A 2 37.32 -32.54 -12.93
C ARG A 2 36.91 -32.13 -11.53
N ARG A 3 36.99 -30.82 -11.20
CA ARG A 3 36.55 -30.27 -9.91
C ARG A 3 35.06 -30.51 -9.75
N PRO A 4 34.60 -30.93 -8.57
CA PRO A 4 33.14 -31.12 -8.35
C PRO A 4 32.40 -29.81 -8.59
N VAL A 5 31.51 -29.84 -9.56
CA VAL A 5 30.62 -28.74 -9.88
C VAL A 5 29.48 -28.76 -8.84
N LEU A 6 29.38 -27.71 -8.04
CA LEU A 6 28.20 -27.53 -7.17
C LEU A 6 26.98 -27.24 -8.09
N VAL A 7 26.28 -28.30 -8.48
CA VAL A 7 25.11 -28.27 -9.30
C VAL A 7 23.95 -28.83 -8.46
N LEU A 8 23.13 -27.94 -7.88
CA LEU A 8 21.86 -28.33 -7.32
C LEU A 8 20.89 -28.59 -8.49
N ALA A 9 20.59 -29.85 -8.76
CA ALA A 9 19.63 -30.27 -9.81
C ALA A 9 19.88 -29.66 -11.21
N GLY A 10 21.16 -29.50 -11.62
CA GLY A 10 21.52 -28.95 -12.93
C GLY A 10 21.70 -27.42 -13.00
N VAL A 11 21.56 -26.71 -11.87
CA VAL A 11 21.66 -25.24 -11.79
C VAL A 11 23.07 -24.82 -11.27
N ASP A 12 23.68 -23.85 -11.92
CA ASP A 12 24.97 -23.28 -11.45
C ASP A 12 24.72 -22.25 -10.33
N VAL A 13 25.02 -22.66 -9.10
CA VAL A 13 24.79 -21.84 -7.87
C VAL A 13 26.11 -21.22 -7.33
N ARG A 14 27.18 -21.19 -8.10
CA ARG A 14 28.50 -20.71 -7.62
C ARG A 14 28.55 -19.27 -7.17
N LEU A 15 27.68 -18.40 -7.75
CA LEU A 15 27.59 -16.97 -7.42
C LEU A 15 26.60 -16.66 -6.31
N VAL A 16 25.77 -17.63 -5.90
CA VAL A 16 24.75 -17.41 -4.85
C VAL A 16 25.37 -16.92 -3.54
N PRO A 17 26.48 -17.52 -3.02
CA PRO A 17 27.11 -17.01 -1.80
C PRO A 17 27.63 -15.58 -1.94
N ALA A 18 28.12 -15.18 -3.13
CA ALA A 18 28.59 -13.83 -3.37
C ALA A 18 27.42 -12.81 -3.38
N ALA A 19 26.30 -13.17 -4.02
CA ALA A 19 25.11 -12.33 -4.03
C ALA A 19 24.48 -12.18 -2.62
N LEU A 20 24.40 -13.28 -1.85
CA LEU A 20 23.89 -13.23 -0.48
C LEU A 20 24.82 -12.45 0.46
N GLY A 21 26.15 -12.60 0.33
CA GLY A 21 27.12 -11.83 1.11
C GLY A 21 27.06 -10.34 0.79
N ALA A 22 26.96 -9.98 -0.49
CA ALA A 22 26.76 -8.60 -0.93
C ALA A 22 25.44 -8.02 -0.39
N TRP A 23 24.36 -8.81 -0.41
CA TRP A 23 23.08 -8.39 0.15
C TRP A 23 23.14 -8.16 1.66
N ALA A 24 23.71 -9.13 2.38
CA ALA A 24 23.82 -9.04 3.84
C ALA A 24 24.63 -7.81 4.28
N VAL A 25 25.77 -7.52 3.61
CA VAL A 25 26.57 -6.34 3.94
C VAL A 25 25.89 -5.04 3.55
N ALA A 26 25.11 -5.00 2.46
CA ALA A 26 24.34 -3.83 2.11
C ALA A 26 23.24 -3.55 3.15
N ALA A 27 22.44 -4.56 3.49
CA ALA A 27 21.33 -4.45 4.43
C ALA A 27 21.78 -4.05 5.85
N TRP A 28 22.91 -4.60 6.29
CA TRP A 28 23.54 -4.26 7.56
C TRP A 28 24.21 -2.88 7.51
N GLY A 29 24.96 -2.61 6.44
CA GLY A 29 25.81 -1.42 6.34
C GLY A 29 25.01 -0.12 6.29
N VAL A 30 23.83 -0.11 5.67
CA VAL A 30 22.94 1.07 5.62
C VAL A 30 22.55 1.52 7.05
N THR A 31 22.40 0.58 7.99
CA THR A 31 22.04 0.89 9.38
C THR A 31 23.24 1.06 10.31
N ALA A 32 24.34 0.32 10.06
CA ALA A 32 25.52 0.30 10.93
C ALA A 32 26.38 1.58 10.85
N GLY A 33 26.24 2.34 9.78
CA GLY A 33 26.98 3.59 9.58
C GLY A 33 28.33 3.44 8.88
N PRO A 34 28.95 4.56 8.43
CA PRO A 34 30.12 4.55 7.54
C PRO A 34 31.37 3.94 8.17
N GLY A 35 31.59 4.12 9.46
CA GLY A 35 32.78 3.56 10.13
C GLY A 35 32.79 2.03 10.14
N ALA A 36 31.65 1.41 10.44
CA ALA A 36 31.52 -0.04 10.47
C ALA A 36 31.66 -0.64 9.06
N THR A 37 31.14 0.04 8.04
CA THR A 37 31.25 -0.43 6.64
C THR A 37 32.67 -0.30 6.09
N VAL A 38 33.47 0.70 6.50
CA VAL A 38 34.91 0.77 6.20
C VAL A 38 35.63 -0.46 6.74
N VAL A 39 35.41 -0.80 8.02
CA VAL A 39 36.04 -1.99 8.64
C VAL A 39 35.65 -3.27 7.88
N ALA A 40 34.36 -3.41 7.53
CA ALA A 40 33.88 -4.56 6.76
C ALA A 40 34.52 -4.62 5.36
N ALA A 41 34.66 -3.48 4.68
CA ALA A 41 35.33 -3.42 3.36
C ALA A 41 36.80 -3.83 3.45
N LEU A 42 37.53 -3.27 4.40
CA LEU A 42 38.96 -3.60 4.61
C LEU A 42 39.16 -5.08 4.98
N GLY A 43 38.36 -5.61 5.89
CA GLY A 43 38.38 -7.03 6.26
C GLY A 43 38.05 -7.94 5.10
N ALA A 44 37.10 -7.58 4.25
CA ALA A 44 36.76 -8.35 3.06
C ALA A 44 37.87 -8.30 2.00
N VAL A 45 38.53 -7.16 1.80
CA VAL A 45 39.72 -7.04 0.90
C VAL A 45 40.86 -7.92 1.41
N ALA A 46 41.18 -7.87 2.70
CA ALA A 46 42.20 -8.72 3.30
C ALA A 46 41.85 -10.20 3.13
N LEU A 47 40.61 -10.61 3.41
CA LEU A 47 40.16 -11.99 3.20
C LEU A 47 40.23 -12.41 1.74
N ALA A 48 39.91 -11.55 0.79
CA ALA A 48 40.02 -11.82 -0.64
C ALA A 48 41.46 -12.09 -1.02
N GLY A 49 42.42 -11.29 -0.54
CA GLY A 49 43.88 -11.45 -0.78
C GLY A 49 44.40 -12.80 -0.24
N VAL A 50 44.09 -13.15 1.00
CA VAL A 50 44.50 -14.42 1.63
C VAL A 50 43.86 -15.61 0.93
N ALA A 51 42.59 -15.53 0.57
CA ALA A 51 41.81 -16.61 -0.03
C ALA A 51 42.11 -16.82 -1.52
N ALA A 52 42.70 -15.83 -2.22
CA ALA A 52 42.77 -15.79 -3.68
C ALA A 52 43.40 -17.07 -4.29
N ARG A 53 44.50 -17.58 -3.70
CA ARG A 53 45.20 -18.74 -4.22
C ARG A 53 44.63 -20.09 -3.79
N ARG A 54 44.14 -20.21 -2.54
CA ARG A 54 43.71 -21.49 -1.96
C ARG A 54 42.17 -21.70 -2.03
N TRP A 55 41.39 -20.61 -1.92
CA TRP A 55 39.94 -20.65 -1.83
C TRP A 55 39.27 -19.61 -2.77
N PRO A 56 39.38 -19.79 -4.12
CA PRO A 56 38.92 -18.77 -5.07
C PRO A 56 37.42 -18.41 -4.94
N ARG A 57 36.58 -19.31 -4.40
CA ARG A 57 35.18 -19.03 -4.13
C ARG A 57 35.00 -18.07 -2.95
N VAL A 58 35.79 -18.24 -1.88
CA VAL A 58 35.78 -17.34 -0.72
C VAL A 58 36.30 -15.96 -1.15
N ALA A 59 37.34 -15.94 -1.99
CA ALA A 59 37.87 -14.70 -2.56
C ALA A 59 36.79 -13.95 -3.37
N LEU A 60 36.02 -14.66 -4.18
CA LEU A 60 34.91 -14.06 -4.96
C LEU A 60 33.83 -13.46 -4.08
N VAL A 61 33.41 -14.17 -3.01
CA VAL A 61 32.48 -13.65 -2.02
C VAL A 61 33.03 -12.39 -1.36
N ALA A 62 34.29 -12.45 -0.93
CA ALA A 62 34.95 -11.34 -0.26
C ALA A 62 35.09 -10.10 -1.18
N VAL A 63 35.39 -10.30 -2.47
CA VAL A 63 35.41 -9.19 -3.46
C VAL A 63 34.00 -8.54 -3.62
N ALA A 64 32.98 -9.35 -3.74
CA ALA A 64 31.60 -8.82 -3.85
C ALA A 64 31.17 -8.03 -2.61
N VAL A 65 31.49 -8.57 -1.42
CA VAL A 65 31.25 -7.90 -0.13
C VAL A 65 32.04 -6.60 -0.02
N ALA A 66 33.35 -6.61 -0.37
CA ALA A 66 34.19 -5.41 -0.34
C ALA A 66 33.67 -4.31 -1.27
N ALA A 67 33.31 -4.68 -2.51
CA ALA A 67 32.78 -3.72 -3.48
C ALA A 67 31.50 -3.04 -2.97
N VAL A 68 30.55 -3.83 -2.48
CA VAL A 68 29.29 -3.29 -1.97
C VAL A 68 29.49 -2.50 -0.68
N ALA A 69 30.33 -2.97 0.27
CA ALA A 69 30.65 -2.24 1.50
C ALA A 69 31.29 -0.87 1.19
N THR A 70 32.18 -0.80 0.19
CA THR A 70 32.78 0.47 -0.26
C THR A 70 31.72 1.41 -0.84
N SER A 71 30.78 0.88 -1.66
CA SER A 71 29.67 1.67 -2.18
C SER A 71 28.78 2.21 -1.07
N VAL A 72 28.42 1.37 -0.08
CA VAL A 72 27.65 1.80 1.11
C VAL A 72 28.35 2.95 1.82
N THR A 73 29.65 2.80 2.11
CA THR A 73 30.44 3.81 2.81
C THR A 73 30.42 5.15 2.08
N TRP A 74 30.69 5.09 0.76
CA TRP A 74 30.72 6.30 -0.06
C TRP A 74 29.37 7.01 -0.09
N ARG A 75 28.30 6.27 -0.34
CA ARG A 75 26.97 6.86 -0.43
C ARG A 75 26.40 7.37 0.89
N LEU A 76 26.68 6.68 2.01
CA LEU A 76 26.31 7.19 3.34
C LEU A 76 27.06 8.51 3.68
N GLY A 77 28.32 8.60 3.25
CA GLY A 77 29.10 9.83 3.39
C GLY A 77 28.50 10.96 2.54
N ASP A 78 28.12 10.64 1.30
CA ASP A 78 27.55 11.60 0.36
C ASP A 78 26.19 12.17 0.84
N VAL A 79 25.31 11.34 1.45
CA VAL A 79 24.01 11.78 1.97
C VAL A 79 24.13 12.57 3.29
N ARG A 80 25.01 12.15 4.21
CA ARG A 80 25.09 12.71 5.57
C ARG A 80 26.01 13.92 5.71
N ALA A 81 26.99 14.10 4.81
CA ALA A 81 27.99 15.16 4.90
C ALA A 81 27.66 16.42 4.09
N THR A 82 26.37 16.63 3.76
CA THR A 82 25.94 17.75 2.92
C THR A 82 25.50 18.96 3.73
N PRO A 83 25.60 20.19 3.15
CA PRO A 83 25.02 21.39 3.76
C PRO A 83 23.52 21.27 4.02
N THR A 84 22.79 20.51 3.18
CA THR A 84 21.36 20.26 3.32
C THR A 84 21.06 19.47 4.59
N ALA A 85 21.83 18.40 4.87
CA ALA A 85 21.68 17.60 6.08
C ALA A 85 21.95 18.43 7.34
N ALA A 86 23.03 19.25 7.34
CA ALA A 86 23.37 20.11 8.47
C ALA A 86 22.29 21.16 8.76
N LEU A 87 21.62 21.69 7.73
CA LEU A 87 20.53 22.65 7.89
C LEU A 87 19.20 21.97 8.27
N ALA A 88 19.00 20.72 7.88
CA ALA A 88 17.85 19.91 8.29
C ALA A 88 17.87 19.62 9.79
N GLU A 89 19.02 19.28 10.36
CA GLU A 89 19.24 19.12 11.81
C GLU A 89 18.85 20.40 12.58
N GLN A 90 19.14 21.58 12.01
CA GLN A 90 18.82 22.89 12.58
C GLN A 90 17.37 23.32 12.32
N ARG A 91 16.58 22.51 11.59
CA ARG A 91 15.22 22.85 11.14
C ARG A 91 15.14 24.22 10.46
N ALA A 92 16.18 24.56 9.67
CA ALA A 92 16.34 25.87 9.07
C ALA A 92 15.29 26.14 7.98
N ARG A 93 14.94 27.44 7.84
CA ARG A 93 14.23 27.93 6.64
C ARG A 93 15.22 28.17 5.53
N VAL A 94 14.88 27.74 4.33
CA VAL A 94 15.76 27.81 3.17
C VAL A 94 14.98 28.15 1.91
N THR A 95 15.69 28.70 0.91
CA THR A 95 15.22 28.80 -0.47
C THR A 95 16.01 27.81 -1.31
N LEU A 96 15.31 26.90 -2.01
CA LEU A 96 15.90 25.83 -2.79
C LEU A 96 15.54 25.98 -4.27
N GLU A 97 16.53 25.89 -5.16
CA GLU A 97 16.29 25.53 -6.58
C GLU A 97 16.29 24.01 -6.67
N VAL A 98 15.17 23.44 -7.11
CA VAL A 98 14.98 22.00 -7.12
C VAL A 98 14.56 21.50 -8.50
N GLN A 99 14.86 20.23 -8.75
CA GLN A 99 14.32 19.46 -9.85
C GLN A 99 13.48 18.31 -9.33
N VAL A 100 12.28 18.12 -9.90
CA VAL A 100 11.41 16.99 -9.55
C VAL A 100 12.06 15.69 -9.99
N SER A 101 12.26 14.76 -9.05
CA SER A 101 12.86 13.43 -9.26
C SER A 101 11.83 12.30 -9.24
N ARG A 102 10.73 12.47 -8.50
CA ARG A 102 9.56 11.59 -8.46
C ARG A 102 8.30 12.41 -8.64
N ASP A 103 7.34 11.91 -9.42
CA ASP A 103 6.06 12.60 -9.66
C ASP A 103 5.33 12.87 -8.33
N GLY A 104 4.60 13.98 -8.26
CA GLY A 104 3.81 14.33 -7.07
C GLY A 104 2.65 13.36 -6.89
N ARG A 105 2.51 12.81 -5.68
CA ARG A 105 1.36 11.96 -5.28
C ARG A 105 0.50 12.71 -4.29
N THR A 106 -0.80 12.71 -4.56
CA THR A 106 -1.77 13.34 -3.65
C THR A 106 -2.09 12.39 -2.50
N PHE A 107 -2.16 12.94 -1.29
CA PHE A 107 -2.64 12.22 -0.11
C PHE A 107 -3.67 13.07 0.64
N GLU A 108 -4.57 12.46 1.38
CA GLU A 108 -5.49 13.16 2.27
C GLU A 108 -4.83 13.32 3.65
N GLY A 109 -4.47 14.54 4.00
CA GLY A 109 -3.90 14.88 5.31
C GLY A 109 -4.92 15.55 6.24
N VAL A 110 -4.55 15.70 7.50
CA VAL A 110 -5.39 16.33 8.56
C VAL A 110 -5.88 17.75 8.20
N GLY A 111 -5.20 18.45 7.28
CA GLY A 111 -5.55 19.81 6.84
C GLY A 111 -6.24 19.89 5.46
N GLY A 112 -6.62 18.78 4.85
CA GLY A 112 -7.09 18.68 3.48
C GLY A 112 -6.10 17.96 2.56
N PRO A 113 -6.35 17.92 1.25
CA PRO A 113 -5.45 17.25 0.31
C PRO A 113 -4.05 17.86 0.36
N GLY A 114 -3.05 17.02 0.34
CA GLY A 114 -1.65 17.38 0.26
C GLY A 114 -0.97 16.68 -0.91
N THR A 115 0.21 17.15 -1.30
CA THR A 115 1.05 16.49 -2.30
C THR A 115 2.41 16.18 -1.70
N VAL A 116 2.85 14.92 -1.82
CA VAL A 116 4.22 14.50 -1.53
C VAL A 116 4.97 14.33 -2.85
N VAL A 117 6.18 14.88 -2.95
CA VAL A 117 6.99 14.88 -4.17
C VAL A 117 8.46 14.67 -3.84
N GLY A 118 9.14 13.83 -4.64
CA GLY A 118 10.58 13.68 -4.54
C GLY A 118 11.30 14.79 -5.33
N LEU A 119 12.25 15.45 -4.71
CA LEU A 119 13.02 16.54 -5.29
C LEU A 119 14.52 16.25 -5.20
N VAL A 120 15.28 16.77 -6.14
CA VAL A 120 16.75 16.90 -6.03
C VAL A 120 17.07 18.38 -5.94
N VAL A 121 17.74 18.76 -4.86
CA VAL A 121 18.21 20.12 -4.66
C VAL A 121 19.40 20.39 -5.57
N LEU A 122 19.32 21.45 -6.39
CA LEU A 122 20.40 21.87 -7.29
C LEU A 122 21.19 23.03 -6.68
N ARG A 123 20.50 23.94 -6.01
CA ARG A 123 21.08 25.07 -5.27
C ARG A 123 20.29 25.31 -3.99
N LEU A 124 21.03 25.52 -2.93
CA LEU A 124 20.48 25.83 -1.61
C LEU A 124 20.97 27.22 -1.19
N ARG A 125 20.05 28.11 -0.83
CA ARG A 125 20.35 29.39 -0.21
C ARG A 125 19.89 29.36 1.24
N ASP A 126 20.86 29.54 2.15
CA ASP A 126 20.59 29.62 3.58
C ASP A 126 20.06 31.01 4.00
N GLN A 127 19.63 31.17 5.25
CA GLN A 127 19.15 32.44 5.82
C GLN A 127 20.22 33.53 5.85
N ARG A 128 21.50 33.17 5.76
CA ARG A 128 22.64 34.11 5.70
C ARG A 128 22.98 34.52 4.28
N GLY A 129 22.18 34.09 3.28
CA GLY A 129 22.38 34.40 1.87
C GLY A 129 23.45 33.56 1.17
N ARG A 130 24.11 32.60 1.86
CA ARG A 130 25.13 31.73 1.24
C ARG A 130 24.46 30.73 0.30
N VAL A 131 25.04 30.58 -0.88
CA VAL A 131 24.53 29.68 -1.91
C VAL A 131 25.45 28.47 -2.01
N HIS A 132 24.88 27.29 -1.87
CA HIS A 132 25.58 26.02 -2.02
C HIS A 132 25.02 25.28 -3.24
N GLY A 133 25.91 24.87 -4.15
CA GLY A 133 25.56 23.94 -5.24
C GLY A 133 25.64 22.52 -4.69
N VAL A 134 24.51 21.80 -4.72
CA VAL A 134 24.39 20.44 -4.15
C VAL A 134 23.58 19.55 -5.10
N ARG A 135 23.52 18.25 -4.82
CA ARG A 135 22.64 17.29 -5.53
C ARG A 135 22.02 16.33 -4.52
N ASP A 136 21.29 16.89 -3.58
CA ASP A 136 20.75 16.16 -2.43
C ASP A 136 19.30 15.74 -2.69
N PRO A 137 18.95 14.47 -2.48
CA PRO A 137 17.57 14.02 -2.53
C PRO A 137 16.80 14.52 -1.31
N VAL A 138 15.62 15.05 -1.54
CA VAL A 138 14.73 15.60 -0.51
C VAL A 138 13.29 15.21 -0.82
N THR A 139 12.56 14.70 0.15
CA THR A 139 11.11 14.55 0.04
C THR A 139 10.40 15.80 0.53
N ALA A 140 9.52 16.35 -0.31
CA ALA A 140 8.80 17.58 -0.01
C ALA A 140 7.31 17.34 0.16
N PHE A 141 6.72 18.03 1.15
CA PHE A 141 5.29 18.04 1.43
C PHE A 141 4.72 19.43 1.14
N LEU A 142 3.66 19.45 0.33
CA LEU A 142 2.92 20.65 -0.07
C LEU A 142 1.46 20.52 0.34
N VAL A 143 0.84 21.63 0.68
CA VAL A 143 -0.61 21.72 0.92
C VAL A 143 -1.33 21.90 -0.42
N GLY A 144 -2.39 21.12 -0.65
CA GLY A 144 -3.17 21.12 -1.88
C GLY A 144 -2.70 20.10 -2.93
N GLU A 145 -3.50 19.97 -3.98
CA GLU A 145 -3.17 19.11 -5.13
C GLU A 145 -2.28 19.83 -6.13
N HIS A 146 -1.15 19.23 -6.46
CA HIS A 146 -0.15 19.78 -7.37
C HIS A 146 0.21 18.76 -8.47
N ARG A 147 -0.70 18.53 -9.41
CA ARG A 147 -0.52 17.60 -10.55
C ARG A 147 0.51 18.10 -11.59
N ASP A 148 0.96 19.35 -11.48
CA ASP A 148 1.98 19.95 -12.33
C ASP A 148 3.43 19.58 -11.93
N LEU A 149 3.62 18.94 -10.77
CA LEU A 149 4.92 18.50 -10.27
C LEU A 149 5.31 17.14 -10.85
N VAL A 150 5.76 17.17 -12.11
CA VAL A 150 6.20 15.97 -12.85
C VAL A 150 7.71 15.93 -13.01
N VAL A 151 8.28 14.72 -13.11
CA VAL A 151 9.72 14.47 -13.20
C VAL A 151 10.41 15.33 -14.26
N GLY A 152 11.57 15.86 -13.90
CA GLY A 152 12.41 16.68 -14.78
C GLY A 152 12.10 18.17 -14.75
N ARG A 153 10.97 18.59 -14.20
CA ARG A 153 10.63 20.01 -14.06
C ARG A 153 11.44 20.67 -12.95
N ARG A 154 11.69 21.96 -13.11
CA ARG A 154 12.45 22.76 -12.15
C ARG A 154 11.56 23.82 -11.55
N LEU A 155 11.78 24.13 -10.29
CA LEU A 155 11.09 25.21 -9.56
C LEU A 155 11.95 25.69 -8.42
N THR A 156 11.61 26.87 -7.90
CA THR A 156 12.16 27.40 -6.64
C THR A 156 11.13 27.21 -5.56
N VAL A 157 11.56 26.70 -4.41
CA VAL A 157 10.71 26.50 -3.23
C VAL A 157 11.30 27.15 -2.01
N ASP A 158 10.45 27.82 -1.23
CA ASP A 158 10.75 28.30 0.11
C ASP A 158 10.09 27.41 1.13
N GLY A 159 10.81 26.97 2.13
CA GLY A 159 10.26 26.09 3.14
C GLY A 159 11.19 25.83 4.29
N ARG A 160 10.75 24.95 5.19
CA ARG A 160 11.50 24.52 6.35
C ARG A 160 12.01 23.10 6.13
N LEU A 161 13.32 22.92 6.31
CA LEU A 161 13.93 21.59 6.35
C LEU A 161 13.69 20.95 7.73
N SER A 162 13.60 19.63 7.75
CA SER A 162 13.65 18.78 8.94
C SER A 162 14.49 17.53 8.65
N PRO A 163 14.97 16.80 9.68
CA PRO A 163 15.62 15.52 9.49
C PRO A 163 14.78 14.60 8.60
N PRO A 164 15.41 13.74 7.80
CA PRO A 164 14.69 12.88 6.86
C PRO A 164 13.88 11.81 7.61
N ASP A 165 12.70 11.50 7.07
CA ASP A 165 11.87 10.38 7.53
C ASP A 165 12.33 9.05 6.91
N ASP A 166 13.03 9.09 5.76
CA ASP A 166 13.60 7.95 5.05
C ASP A 166 15.12 8.07 4.97
N ASP A 167 15.84 6.99 5.26
CA ASP A 167 17.32 6.91 5.21
C ASP A 167 17.92 7.20 3.80
N GLN A 168 17.08 7.23 2.75
CA GLN A 168 17.50 7.55 1.38
C GLN A 168 17.53 9.03 1.08
N ASP A 169 16.80 9.81 1.84
CA ASP A 169 16.70 11.27 1.69
C ASP A 169 17.72 11.98 2.59
N THR A 170 18.15 13.15 2.16
CA THR A 170 19.03 14.03 2.94
C THR A 170 18.22 14.85 3.94
N ALA A 171 16.99 15.18 3.60
CA ALA A 171 16.08 15.97 4.43
C ALA A 171 14.63 15.78 3.99
N THR A 172 13.71 16.11 4.88
CA THR A 172 12.30 16.35 4.59
C THR A 172 12.06 17.86 4.49
N LEU A 173 11.30 18.30 3.48
CA LEU A 173 11.00 19.72 3.23
C LEU A 173 9.50 19.98 3.36
N ARG A 174 9.09 20.84 4.27
CA ARG A 174 7.74 21.40 4.28
C ARG A 174 7.74 22.69 3.46
N VAL A 175 7.09 22.67 2.31
CA VAL A 175 7.03 23.81 1.39
C VAL A 175 5.99 24.82 1.88
N GLU A 176 6.41 26.09 2.04
CA GLU A 176 5.55 27.22 2.41
C GLU A 176 5.13 28.01 1.17
N ARG A 177 6.04 28.17 0.21
CA ARG A 177 5.81 28.88 -1.07
C ARG A 177 6.58 28.18 -2.18
N ARG A 178 6.04 28.20 -3.40
CA ARG A 178 6.72 27.75 -4.60
C ARG A 178 6.58 28.74 -5.74
N SER A 179 7.56 28.77 -6.62
CA SER A 179 7.46 29.48 -7.91
C SER A 179 6.62 28.71 -8.91
N ALA A 180 6.33 29.36 -10.04
CA ALA A 180 5.83 28.64 -11.21
C ALA A 180 6.85 27.60 -11.68
N VAL A 181 6.35 26.48 -12.18
CA VAL A 181 7.18 25.39 -12.66
C VAL A 181 7.84 25.79 -13.99
N GLN A 182 9.16 25.58 -14.07
CA GLN A 182 9.94 25.85 -15.28
C GLN A 182 10.00 24.62 -16.19
N GLY A 183 10.37 24.81 -17.45
CA GLY A 183 10.47 23.75 -18.47
C GLY A 183 11.44 22.64 -18.07
N SER A 184 11.16 21.44 -18.57
CA SER A 184 12.02 20.27 -18.43
C SER A 184 12.90 20.06 -19.66
N ALA A 185 13.93 19.21 -19.57
CA ALA A 185 14.70 18.77 -20.73
C ALA A 185 13.80 18.07 -21.77
N TRP A 186 14.14 18.17 -23.05
CA TRP A 186 13.30 17.71 -24.15
C TRP A 186 12.87 16.23 -24.07
N TRP A 187 13.74 15.37 -23.52
CA TRP A 187 13.41 13.95 -23.32
C TRP A 187 12.32 13.71 -22.27
N TRP A 188 12.29 14.52 -21.19
CA TRP A 188 11.20 14.46 -20.20
C TRP A 188 9.89 15.01 -20.81
N SER A 189 9.99 16.08 -21.59
CA SER A 189 8.83 16.63 -22.30
C SER A 189 8.30 15.67 -23.36
N ALA A 190 9.16 14.91 -24.04
CA ALA A 190 8.76 13.87 -24.98
C ALA A 190 8.08 12.70 -24.26
N SER A 191 8.65 12.23 -23.15
CA SER A 191 8.06 11.19 -22.31
C SER A 191 6.68 11.61 -21.82
N GLU A 192 6.53 12.85 -21.31
CA GLU A 192 5.25 13.34 -20.79
C GLU A 192 4.18 13.44 -21.89
N ARG A 193 4.54 13.81 -23.12
CA ARG A 193 3.59 13.79 -24.24
C ARG A 193 3.07 12.39 -24.53
N VAL A 194 3.92 11.36 -24.50
CA VAL A 194 3.49 9.97 -24.69
C VAL A 194 2.60 9.51 -23.52
N ARG A 195 2.96 9.85 -22.27
CA ARG A 195 2.13 9.56 -21.09
C ARG A 195 0.76 10.22 -21.19
N ALA A 196 0.72 11.50 -21.56
CA ALA A 196 -0.52 12.21 -21.80
C ALA A 196 -1.34 11.56 -22.93
N GLY A 197 -0.69 11.12 -24.00
CA GLY A 197 -1.34 10.38 -25.08
C GLY A 197 -1.94 9.05 -24.62
N VAL A 198 -1.29 8.31 -23.71
CA VAL A 198 -1.87 7.08 -23.13
C VAL A 198 -3.14 7.40 -22.34
N ARG A 199 -3.12 8.46 -21.51
CA ARG A 199 -4.32 8.90 -20.74
C ARG A 199 -5.44 9.32 -21.69
N HIS A 200 -5.14 10.20 -22.66
CA HIS A 200 -6.11 10.72 -23.63
C HIS A 200 -6.75 9.61 -24.47
N ALA A 201 -5.97 8.60 -24.87
CA ALA A 201 -6.48 7.48 -25.66
C ALA A 201 -7.56 6.66 -24.94
N VAL A 202 -7.67 6.72 -23.60
CA VAL A 202 -8.66 6.00 -22.78
C VAL A 202 -9.64 6.90 -22.04
N ASP A 203 -9.52 8.22 -22.15
CA ASP A 203 -10.31 9.20 -21.38
C ASP A 203 -11.83 9.08 -21.61
N HIS A 204 -12.24 8.61 -22.79
CA HIS A 204 -13.63 8.34 -23.12
C HIS A 204 -14.22 7.07 -22.52
N VAL A 205 -13.38 6.20 -21.90
CA VAL A 205 -13.80 4.95 -21.27
C VAL A 205 -14.03 5.19 -19.77
N PRO A 206 -15.22 4.85 -19.23
CA PRO A 206 -15.50 5.10 -17.82
C PRO A 206 -14.86 4.07 -16.88
N GLY A 207 -14.49 4.54 -15.69
CA GLY A 207 -14.20 3.70 -14.53
C GLY A 207 -12.80 3.06 -14.50
N ALA A 208 -12.66 2.03 -13.69
CA ALA A 208 -11.38 1.38 -13.37
C ALA A 208 -10.56 0.88 -14.59
N PRO A 209 -11.16 0.39 -15.69
CA PRO A 209 -10.39 -0.01 -16.86
C PRO A 209 -9.58 1.13 -17.50
N ALA A 210 -10.14 2.34 -17.57
CA ALA A 210 -9.43 3.52 -18.09
C ALA A 210 -8.24 3.90 -17.20
N ALA A 211 -8.41 3.88 -15.88
CA ALA A 211 -7.35 4.17 -14.93
C ALA A 211 -6.24 3.10 -14.91
N LEU A 212 -6.59 1.84 -15.16
CA LEU A 212 -5.63 0.74 -15.14
C LEU A 212 -4.68 0.74 -16.36
N VAL A 213 -5.10 1.22 -17.54
CA VAL A 213 -4.23 1.24 -18.74
C VAL A 213 -3.00 2.13 -18.54
N PRO A 214 -3.09 3.39 -18.09
CA PRO A 214 -1.90 4.20 -17.76
C PRO A 214 -1.02 3.55 -16.69
N ALA A 215 -1.59 2.94 -15.66
CA ALA A 215 -0.83 2.23 -14.62
C ALA A 215 -0.01 1.08 -15.21
N LEU A 216 -0.61 0.23 -16.06
CA LEU A 216 0.07 -0.90 -16.71
C LEU A 216 1.14 -0.45 -17.73
N VAL A 217 0.91 0.62 -18.49
CA VAL A 217 1.78 1.01 -19.61
C VAL A 217 2.94 1.87 -19.15
N VAL A 218 2.65 2.89 -18.34
CA VAL A 218 3.59 3.97 -17.99
C VAL A 218 3.76 4.17 -16.48
N GLY A 219 3.13 3.33 -15.65
CA GLY A 219 3.21 3.42 -14.20
C GLY A 219 2.49 4.63 -13.61
N ASP A 220 1.44 5.08 -14.25
CA ASP A 220 0.62 6.19 -13.80
C ASP A 220 -0.62 5.65 -13.08
N ASP A 221 -0.53 5.53 -11.77
CA ASP A 221 -1.54 4.98 -10.88
C ASP A 221 -2.41 6.04 -10.20
N ALA A 222 -2.21 7.32 -10.53
CA ALA A 222 -2.82 8.47 -9.86
C ALA A 222 -4.36 8.48 -9.87
N ASP A 223 -4.98 7.89 -10.90
CA ASP A 223 -6.44 7.87 -11.06
C ASP A 223 -7.07 6.52 -10.62
N LEU A 224 -6.26 5.60 -10.03
CA LEU A 224 -6.77 4.35 -9.48
C LEU A 224 -7.51 4.61 -8.16
N SER A 225 -8.70 4.01 -8.02
CA SER A 225 -9.42 4.10 -6.76
C SER A 225 -8.81 3.19 -5.70
N PRO A 226 -8.80 3.59 -4.41
CA PRO A 226 -8.30 2.76 -3.31
C PRO A 226 -8.96 1.38 -3.24
N ARG A 227 -10.21 1.28 -3.68
CA ARG A 227 -10.93 0.00 -3.79
C ARG A 227 -10.28 -0.95 -4.78
N VAL A 228 -9.89 -0.47 -5.96
CA VAL A 228 -9.22 -1.29 -6.98
C VAL A 228 -7.85 -1.73 -6.48
N GLU A 229 -7.11 -0.84 -5.83
CA GLU A 229 -5.81 -1.17 -5.23
C GLU A 229 -5.95 -2.30 -4.20
N GLU A 230 -6.95 -2.23 -3.32
CA GLU A 230 -7.23 -3.25 -2.32
C GLU A 230 -7.68 -4.58 -2.95
N GLU A 231 -8.55 -4.57 -3.97
CA GLU A 231 -8.93 -5.77 -4.69
C GLU A 231 -7.70 -6.44 -5.33
N PHE A 232 -6.77 -5.66 -5.89
CA PHE A 232 -5.50 -6.15 -6.45
C PHE A 232 -4.56 -6.69 -5.36
N ARG A 233 -4.51 -6.04 -4.20
CA ARG A 233 -3.72 -6.50 -3.04
C ARG A 233 -4.20 -7.85 -2.54
N ARG A 234 -5.50 -8.01 -2.30
CA ARG A 234 -6.13 -9.27 -1.83
C ARG A 234 -5.96 -10.41 -2.81
N THR A 235 -5.90 -10.13 -4.11
CA THR A 235 -5.75 -11.13 -5.17
C THR A 235 -4.30 -11.39 -5.59
N GLY A 236 -3.32 -10.69 -4.97
CA GLY A 236 -1.91 -10.81 -5.31
C GLY A 236 -1.56 -10.27 -6.70
N LEU A 237 -2.39 -9.36 -7.23
CA LEU A 237 -2.19 -8.69 -8.52
C LEU A 237 -1.51 -7.31 -8.39
N THR A 238 -1.17 -6.86 -7.19
CA THR A 238 -0.57 -5.53 -6.91
C THR A 238 0.67 -5.25 -7.78
N HIS A 239 1.43 -6.28 -8.14
CA HIS A 239 2.59 -6.15 -9.01
C HIS A 239 2.25 -5.69 -10.43
N LEU A 240 0.97 -5.70 -10.84
CA LEU A 240 0.49 -5.15 -12.11
C LEU A 240 0.23 -3.64 -12.03
N LEU A 241 -0.04 -3.09 -10.83
CA LEU A 241 -0.25 -1.65 -10.63
C LEU A 241 1.06 -0.86 -10.71
N ALA A 242 2.16 -1.46 -10.29
CA ALA A 242 3.48 -0.90 -10.45
C ALA A 242 4.12 -1.41 -11.75
N VAL A 243 4.86 -0.54 -12.44
CA VAL A 243 5.61 -0.98 -13.62
C VAL A 243 6.58 -2.07 -13.24
N SER A 244 6.40 -3.24 -13.85
CA SER A 244 7.13 -4.46 -13.53
C SER A 244 8.19 -4.81 -14.59
N GLY A 245 9.11 -5.72 -14.22
CA GLY A 245 10.04 -6.31 -15.18
C GLY A 245 9.33 -7.05 -16.33
N THR A 246 8.09 -7.51 -16.12
CA THR A 246 7.26 -8.11 -17.16
C THR A 246 6.89 -7.09 -18.24
N ASN A 247 6.51 -5.87 -17.84
CA ASN A 247 6.15 -4.79 -18.78
C ASN A 247 7.36 -4.39 -19.61
N LEU A 248 8.54 -4.21 -19.00
CA LEU A 248 9.79 -4.00 -19.74
C LEU A 248 10.06 -5.15 -20.72
N THR A 249 9.87 -6.40 -20.31
CA THR A 249 10.10 -7.58 -21.17
C THR A 249 9.13 -7.58 -22.35
N ILE A 250 7.86 -7.24 -22.16
CA ILE A 250 6.84 -7.15 -23.23
C ILE A 250 7.24 -6.06 -24.24
N VAL A 251 7.55 -4.86 -23.76
CA VAL A 251 7.96 -3.74 -24.60
C VAL A 251 9.25 -4.06 -25.36
N LEU A 252 10.24 -4.64 -24.67
CA LEU A 252 11.51 -5.02 -25.28
C LEU A 252 11.34 -6.14 -26.31
N ALA A 253 10.49 -7.12 -26.02
CA ALA A 253 10.16 -8.20 -26.97
C ALA A 253 9.48 -7.63 -28.22
N LEU A 254 8.57 -6.68 -28.10
CA LEU A 254 7.92 -5.99 -29.22
C LEU A 254 8.96 -5.25 -30.08
N VAL A 255 9.77 -4.39 -29.47
CA VAL A 255 10.78 -3.58 -30.16
C VAL A 255 11.81 -4.46 -30.87
N LEU A 256 12.27 -5.53 -30.20
CA LEU A 256 13.20 -6.48 -30.81
C LEU A 256 12.55 -7.34 -31.90
N ALA A 257 11.26 -7.67 -31.77
CA ALA A 257 10.53 -8.40 -32.81
C ALA A 257 10.40 -7.55 -34.09
N VAL A 258 10.06 -6.26 -33.95
CA VAL A 258 10.01 -5.31 -35.08
C VAL A 258 11.39 -5.18 -35.73
N ALA A 259 12.45 -5.02 -34.94
CA ALA A 259 13.81 -4.92 -35.48
C ALA A 259 14.25 -6.21 -36.21
N ARG A 260 13.87 -7.39 -35.68
CA ARG A 260 14.14 -8.69 -36.34
C ARG A 260 13.34 -8.85 -37.63
N ALA A 261 12.08 -8.42 -37.65
CA ALA A 261 11.28 -8.42 -38.90
C ALA A 261 11.91 -7.54 -39.96
N GLY A 262 12.56 -6.43 -39.57
CA GLY A 262 13.40 -5.59 -40.43
C GLY A 262 14.77 -6.19 -40.76
N ARG A 263 15.05 -7.45 -40.35
CA ARG A 263 16.34 -8.16 -40.59
C ARG A 263 17.56 -7.44 -40.01
N ALA A 264 17.41 -6.74 -38.87
CA ALA A 264 18.49 -6.03 -38.21
C ALA A 264 19.60 -6.99 -37.77
N PRO A 265 20.90 -6.66 -37.99
CA PRO A 265 22.01 -7.48 -37.56
C PRO A 265 22.14 -7.50 -36.01
N PRO A 266 22.83 -8.49 -35.41
CA PRO A 266 22.91 -8.66 -33.96
C PRO A 266 23.38 -7.43 -33.17
N ARG A 267 24.33 -6.65 -33.75
CA ARG A 267 24.80 -5.40 -33.11
C ARG A 267 23.69 -4.32 -33.04
N VAL A 268 22.87 -4.21 -34.09
CA VAL A 268 21.72 -3.30 -34.11
C VAL A 268 20.65 -3.79 -33.15
N LEU A 269 20.39 -5.09 -33.06
CA LEU A 269 19.45 -5.64 -32.06
C LEU A 269 19.88 -5.32 -30.65
N LEU A 270 21.16 -5.40 -30.32
CA LEU A 270 21.70 -5.02 -29.01
C LEU A 270 21.48 -3.52 -28.75
N ALA A 271 21.83 -2.66 -29.72
CA ALA A 271 21.65 -1.21 -29.61
C ALA A 271 20.17 -0.84 -29.44
N VAL A 272 19.27 -1.43 -30.24
CA VAL A 272 17.82 -1.27 -30.15
C VAL A 272 17.29 -1.76 -28.81
N GLY A 273 17.82 -2.88 -28.29
CA GLY A 273 17.46 -3.37 -26.95
C GLY A 273 17.86 -2.40 -25.84
N LEU A 274 19.08 -1.87 -25.88
CA LEU A 274 19.57 -0.90 -24.90
C LEU A 274 18.78 0.42 -24.97
N LEU A 275 18.52 0.93 -26.18
CA LEU A 275 17.67 2.11 -26.39
C LEU A 275 16.24 1.87 -25.91
N GLY A 276 15.70 0.64 -26.11
CA GLY A 276 14.40 0.25 -25.57
C GLY A 276 14.36 0.28 -24.04
N VAL A 277 15.43 -0.19 -23.37
CA VAL A 277 15.52 -0.08 -21.91
C VAL A 277 15.56 1.37 -21.45
N VAL A 278 16.38 2.22 -22.07
CA VAL A 278 16.46 3.65 -21.75
C VAL A 278 15.12 4.35 -22.00
N GLY A 279 14.51 4.11 -23.16
CA GLY A 279 13.19 4.68 -23.51
C GLY A 279 12.11 4.26 -22.50
N PHE A 280 12.13 3.00 -22.08
CA PHE A 280 11.20 2.50 -21.06
C PHE A 280 11.41 3.18 -19.69
N VAL A 281 12.65 3.36 -19.24
CA VAL A 281 12.95 4.09 -17.98
C VAL A 281 12.48 5.53 -18.03
N LEU A 282 12.67 6.20 -19.17
CA LEU A 282 12.18 7.57 -19.35
C LEU A 282 10.64 7.65 -19.35
N LEU A 283 9.98 6.65 -19.94
CA LEU A 283 8.52 6.59 -20.06
C LEU A 283 7.85 6.24 -18.74
N ALA A 284 8.36 5.19 -18.07
CA ALA A 284 7.79 4.68 -16.81
C ALA A 284 8.30 5.44 -15.56
N ARG A 285 9.13 6.47 -15.75
CA ARG A 285 9.86 7.22 -14.70
C ARG A 285 10.98 6.40 -14.03
N PRO A 286 12.02 7.04 -13.47
CA PRO A 286 13.13 6.37 -12.81
C PRO A 286 12.77 5.92 -11.38
N GLU A 287 11.63 5.28 -11.21
CA GLU A 287 11.24 4.67 -9.92
C GLU A 287 12.13 3.46 -9.59
N PRO A 288 12.32 3.13 -8.31
CA PRO A 288 13.15 1.99 -7.90
C PRO A 288 12.75 0.66 -8.56
N SER A 289 11.45 0.44 -8.81
CA SER A 289 10.92 -0.73 -9.51
C SER A 289 11.39 -0.81 -10.96
N VAL A 290 11.34 0.32 -11.66
CA VAL A 290 11.73 0.45 -13.08
C VAL A 290 13.24 0.34 -13.25
N LEU A 291 14.02 0.99 -12.38
CA LEU A 291 15.49 0.90 -12.40
C LEU A 291 15.99 -0.53 -12.16
N ARG A 292 15.33 -1.28 -11.27
CA ARG A 292 15.61 -2.71 -11.06
C ARG A 292 15.33 -3.53 -12.31
N ALA A 293 14.14 -3.32 -12.90
CA ALA A 293 13.75 -4.01 -14.14
C ALA A 293 14.74 -3.71 -15.27
N ALA A 294 15.15 -2.44 -15.41
CA ALA A 294 16.14 -2.00 -16.38
C ALA A 294 17.51 -2.67 -16.14
N GLY A 295 18.01 -2.67 -14.89
CA GLY A 295 19.26 -3.33 -14.53
C GLY A 295 19.24 -4.82 -14.83
N MET A 296 18.19 -5.54 -14.46
CA MET A 296 18.01 -6.95 -14.80
C MET A 296 17.90 -7.16 -16.33
N GLY A 297 17.22 -6.26 -17.04
CA GLY A 297 17.11 -6.28 -18.50
C GLY A 297 18.46 -6.13 -19.20
N VAL A 298 19.28 -5.17 -18.75
CA VAL A 298 20.63 -4.94 -19.29
C VAL A 298 21.52 -6.16 -19.06
N VAL A 299 21.53 -6.71 -17.83
CA VAL A 299 22.30 -7.93 -17.50
C VAL A 299 21.79 -9.13 -18.32
N GLY A 300 20.47 -9.23 -18.52
CA GLY A 300 19.85 -10.27 -19.35
C GLY A 300 20.28 -10.16 -20.83
N LEU A 301 20.24 -8.95 -21.40
CA LEU A 301 20.72 -8.68 -22.77
C LEU A 301 22.21 -9.01 -22.94
N ALA A 302 23.04 -8.59 -21.98
CA ALA A 302 24.46 -8.91 -21.97
C ALA A 302 24.72 -10.43 -21.88
N ALA A 303 23.97 -11.14 -21.05
CA ALA A 303 24.06 -12.59 -20.91
C ALA A 303 23.67 -13.34 -22.20
N LEU A 304 22.65 -12.84 -22.92
CA LEU A 304 22.27 -13.37 -24.23
C LEU A 304 23.37 -13.14 -25.28
N GLY A 305 23.96 -11.93 -25.30
CA GLY A 305 25.10 -11.60 -26.19
C GLY A 305 26.35 -12.44 -25.93
N LEU A 306 26.59 -12.83 -24.67
CA LEU A 306 27.71 -13.66 -24.24
C LEU A 306 27.44 -15.17 -24.31
N GLY A 307 26.26 -15.59 -24.82
CA GLY A 307 25.87 -17.00 -24.90
C GLY A 307 25.68 -17.69 -23.54
N SER A 308 25.51 -16.93 -22.47
CA SER A 308 25.36 -17.47 -21.12
C SER A 308 23.99 -18.15 -20.94
N ARG A 309 24.03 -19.45 -20.59
CA ARG A 309 22.82 -20.26 -20.33
C ARG A 309 22.42 -20.36 -18.86
N GLY A 310 23.07 -19.63 -17.95
CA GLY A 310 22.88 -19.76 -16.51
C GLY A 310 21.97 -18.67 -15.92
N GLY A 311 20.65 -18.86 -15.91
CA GLY A 311 19.69 -17.87 -15.36
C GLY A 311 19.99 -17.44 -13.92
N VAL A 312 20.30 -18.38 -13.02
CA VAL A 312 20.66 -18.07 -11.62
C VAL A 312 21.95 -17.26 -11.54
N ARG A 313 22.95 -17.58 -12.37
CA ARG A 313 24.20 -16.82 -12.43
C ARG A 313 23.95 -15.37 -12.87
N THR A 314 23.11 -15.19 -13.89
CA THR A 314 22.72 -13.87 -14.39
C THR A 314 21.98 -13.06 -13.30
N LEU A 315 21.08 -13.69 -12.55
CA LEU A 315 20.39 -13.08 -11.42
C LEU A 315 21.38 -12.63 -10.34
N CYS A 316 22.34 -13.49 -9.93
CA CYS A 316 23.34 -13.15 -8.93
C CYS A 316 24.20 -11.94 -9.35
N VAL A 317 24.62 -11.89 -10.62
CA VAL A 317 25.36 -10.74 -11.16
C VAL A 317 24.52 -9.48 -11.12
N ALA A 318 23.24 -9.55 -11.51
CA ALA A 318 22.33 -8.42 -11.47
C ALA A 318 22.12 -7.91 -10.03
N VAL A 319 21.96 -8.81 -9.06
CA VAL A 319 21.80 -8.46 -7.64
C VAL A 319 23.05 -7.72 -7.12
N VAL A 320 24.24 -8.26 -7.35
CA VAL A 320 25.49 -7.61 -6.89
C VAL A 320 25.68 -6.26 -7.56
N ALA A 321 25.44 -6.15 -8.87
CA ALA A 321 25.60 -4.90 -9.61
C ALA A 321 24.59 -3.84 -9.13
N LEU A 322 23.33 -4.20 -8.90
CA LEU A 322 22.31 -3.28 -8.42
C LEU A 322 22.59 -2.82 -6.98
N LEU A 323 23.01 -3.71 -6.08
CA LEU A 323 23.39 -3.36 -4.71
C LEU A 323 24.68 -2.52 -4.66
N PHE A 324 25.58 -2.69 -5.63
CA PHE A 324 26.73 -1.80 -5.78
C PHE A 324 26.30 -0.40 -6.26
N CYS A 325 25.34 -0.33 -7.20
CA CYS A 325 24.81 0.95 -7.68
C CYS A 325 23.93 1.65 -6.64
N ASP A 326 23.14 0.90 -5.87
CA ASP A 326 22.21 1.43 -4.86
C ASP A 326 22.06 0.44 -3.69
N PRO A 327 22.79 0.63 -2.59
CA PRO A 327 22.74 -0.26 -1.44
C PRO A 327 21.37 -0.29 -0.71
N TRP A 328 20.59 0.79 -0.75
CA TRP A 328 19.27 0.85 -0.09
C TRP A 328 18.28 -0.13 -0.70
N LEU A 329 18.50 -0.56 -1.96
CA LEU A 329 17.71 -1.63 -2.57
C LEU A 329 17.68 -2.90 -1.72
N SER A 330 18.72 -3.17 -0.92
CA SER A 330 18.79 -4.34 -0.04
C SER A 330 17.62 -4.47 0.93
N ARG A 331 17.00 -3.34 1.32
CA ARG A 331 15.86 -3.24 2.25
C ARG A 331 14.56 -2.87 1.54
N ALA A 332 14.60 -2.47 0.29
CA ALA A 332 13.42 -2.11 -0.49
C ALA A 332 12.55 -3.35 -0.75
N ALA A 333 11.32 -3.37 -0.19
CA ALA A 333 10.37 -4.48 -0.30
C ALA A 333 10.19 -4.97 -1.75
N GLY A 334 10.05 -4.04 -2.69
CA GLY A 334 9.93 -4.37 -4.10
C GLY A 334 11.16 -5.06 -4.69
N PHE A 335 12.39 -4.77 -4.22
CA PHE A 335 13.61 -5.45 -4.65
C PHE A 335 13.65 -6.88 -4.12
N VAL A 336 13.36 -7.06 -2.83
CA VAL A 336 13.30 -8.38 -2.19
C VAL A 336 12.28 -9.27 -2.91
N LEU A 337 11.07 -8.76 -3.18
CA LEU A 337 10.02 -9.47 -3.91
C LEU A 337 10.45 -9.82 -5.34
N SER A 338 11.06 -8.89 -6.08
CA SER A 338 11.49 -9.12 -7.46
C SER A 338 12.57 -10.19 -7.57
N VAL A 339 13.58 -10.16 -6.68
CA VAL A 339 14.64 -11.18 -6.64
C VAL A 339 14.07 -12.52 -6.20
N SER A 340 13.21 -12.54 -5.18
CA SER A 340 12.56 -13.76 -4.69
C SER A 340 11.69 -14.41 -5.77
N ALA A 341 10.86 -13.63 -6.47
CA ALA A 341 10.05 -14.12 -7.59
C ALA A 341 10.90 -14.73 -8.70
N THR A 342 11.95 -14.01 -9.13
CA THR A 342 12.84 -14.47 -10.20
C THR A 342 13.60 -15.74 -9.78
N ALA A 343 14.13 -15.78 -8.56
CA ALA A 343 14.76 -16.98 -8.01
C ALA A 343 13.78 -18.15 -7.93
N GLY A 344 12.54 -17.89 -7.45
CA GLY A 344 11.48 -18.88 -7.42
C GLY A 344 11.16 -19.46 -8.80
N ILE A 345 10.98 -18.62 -9.80
CA ILE A 345 10.73 -19.05 -11.19
C ILE A 345 11.90 -19.91 -11.70
N LEU A 346 13.14 -19.50 -11.48
CA LEU A 346 14.31 -20.21 -11.97
C LEU A 346 14.53 -21.57 -11.28
N LEU A 347 14.22 -21.67 -9.98
CA LEU A 347 14.51 -22.84 -9.16
C LEU A 347 13.32 -23.77 -9.01
N LEU A 348 12.12 -23.21 -8.82
CA LEU A 348 10.92 -23.97 -8.47
C LEU A 348 10.02 -24.31 -9.67
N ALA A 349 9.94 -23.44 -10.70
CA ALA A 349 9.07 -23.72 -11.84
C ALA A 349 9.46 -24.96 -12.63
N PRO A 350 10.76 -25.26 -12.96
CA PRO A 350 11.13 -26.41 -13.77
C PRO A 350 10.66 -27.78 -13.22
N PRO A 351 10.76 -28.08 -11.91
CA PRO A 351 10.23 -29.33 -11.37
C PRO A 351 8.70 -29.45 -11.45
N PHE A 352 7.96 -28.32 -11.32
CA PHE A 352 6.50 -28.31 -11.48
C PHE A 352 6.10 -28.50 -12.94
N VAL A 353 6.76 -27.82 -13.88
CA VAL A 353 6.54 -28.02 -15.32
C VAL A 353 6.66 -29.50 -15.66
N ARG A 354 7.77 -30.15 -15.26
CA ARG A 354 7.97 -31.60 -15.50
C ARG A 354 6.92 -32.50 -14.85
N ALA A 355 6.37 -32.08 -13.72
CA ALA A 355 5.31 -32.86 -13.07
C ALA A 355 3.97 -32.74 -13.81
N LEU A 356 3.63 -31.54 -14.29
CA LEU A 356 2.40 -31.24 -15.01
C LEU A 356 2.42 -31.75 -16.47
N GLU A 357 3.58 -31.70 -17.15
CA GLU A 357 3.75 -32.20 -18.54
C GLU A 357 3.40 -33.69 -18.70
N ARG A 358 3.27 -34.43 -17.61
CA ARG A 358 2.85 -35.86 -17.66
C ARG A 358 1.39 -36.05 -18.15
N TRP A 359 0.57 -35.01 -18.03
CA TRP A 359 -0.85 -35.09 -18.35
C TRP A 359 -1.42 -33.77 -18.94
N ALA A 360 -0.67 -32.69 -18.98
CA ALA A 360 -1.06 -31.40 -19.53
C ALA A 360 -0.07 -30.95 -20.62
N PRO A 361 -0.52 -30.21 -21.65
CA PRO A 361 0.35 -29.62 -22.64
C PRO A 361 1.38 -28.69 -21.98
N ARG A 362 2.56 -28.58 -22.56
CA ARG A 362 3.67 -27.78 -22.00
C ARG A 362 3.28 -26.31 -21.73
N TRP A 363 2.50 -25.72 -22.60
CA TRP A 363 2.06 -24.33 -22.40
C TRP A 363 1.19 -24.16 -21.17
N VAL A 364 0.30 -25.13 -20.87
CA VAL A 364 -0.50 -25.16 -19.62
C VAL A 364 0.42 -25.37 -18.41
N ALA A 365 1.34 -26.33 -18.50
CA ALA A 365 2.27 -26.62 -17.43
C ALA A 365 3.11 -25.39 -17.05
N VAL A 366 3.62 -24.64 -18.05
CA VAL A 366 4.36 -23.40 -17.83
C VAL A 366 3.45 -22.31 -17.27
N ALA A 367 2.25 -22.11 -17.82
CA ALA A 367 1.31 -21.09 -17.39
C ALA A 367 0.90 -21.22 -15.91
N VAL A 368 0.83 -22.46 -15.39
CA VAL A 368 0.51 -22.74 -13.98
C VAL A 368 1.78 -22.70 -13.10
N ALA A 369 2.88 -23.32 -13.55
CA ALA A 369 4.07 -23.48 -12.72
C ALA A 369 4.79 -22.15 -12.45
N VAL A 370 4.77 -21.20 -13.39
CA VAL A 370 5.48 -19.91 -13.23
C VAL A 370 4.84 -19.03 -12.16
N PRO A 371 3.51 -18.74 -12.18
CA PRO A 371 2.86 -17.98 -11.11
C PRO A 371 2.95 -18.70 -9.76
N LEU A 372 2.79 -20.03 -9.72
CA LEU A 372 2.91 -20.81 -8.49
C LEU A 372 4.31 -20.67 -7.87
N ALA A 373 5.35 -20.78 -8.67
CA ALA A 373 6.74 -20.68 -8.21
C ALA A 373 7.07 -19.26 -7.71
N ALA A 374 6.62 -18.23 -8.44
CA ALA A 374 6.79 -16.84 -8.03
C ALA A 374 6.04 -16.55 -6.73
N GLN A 375 4.76 -16.93 -6.64
CA GLN A 375 3.95 -16.74 -5.44
C GLN A 375 4.55 -17.43 -4.22
N ALA A 376 4.94 -18.70 -4.36
CA ALA A 376 5.55 -19.46 -3.26
C ALA A 376 6.84 -18.81 -2.72
N ALA A 377 7.69 -18.31 -3.61
CA ALA A 377 8.92 -17.62 -3.22
C ALA A 377 8.67 -16.25 -2.59
N CYS A 378 7.60 -15.54 -2.99
CA CYS A 378 7.25 -14.24 -2.45
C CYS A 378 6.42 -14.32 -1.15
N THR A 379 5.71 -15.42 -0.90
CA THR A 379 4.79 -15.56 0.23
C THR A 379 5.42 -15.21 1.59
N PRO A 380 6.64 -15.66 1.96
CA PRO A 380 7.25 -15.26 3.23
C PRO A 380 7.50 -13.76 3.34
N VAL A 381 7.88 -13.12 2.23
CA VAL A 381 8.14 -11.67 2.19
C VAL A 381 6.84 -10.88 2.27
N ILE A 382 5.80 -11.31 1.55
CA ILE A 382 4.48 -10.68 1.59
C ILE A 382 3.89 -10.79 3.01
N ALA A 383 3.98 -11.96 3.63
CA ALA A 383 3.51 -12.15 5.00
C ALA A 383 4.29 -11.30 6.02
N ALA A 384 5.59 -11.04 5.79
CA ALA A 384 6.38 -10.14 6.62
C ALA A 384 5.96 -8.66 6.49
N LEU A 385 5.43 -8.26 5.33
CA LEU A 385 5.06 -6.87 5.03
C LEU A 385 3.60 -6.56 5.37
N SER A 386 2.68 -7.50 5.13
CA SER A 386 1.23 -7.27 5.24
C SER A 386 0.52 -8.21 6.21
N SER A 387 1.23 -9.19 6.80
CA SER A 387 0.64 -10.25 7.62
C SER A 387 -0.49 -11.02 6.91
N GLU A 388 -0.57 -10.95 5.58
CA GLU A 388 -1.59 -11.59 4.77
C GLU A 388 -0.97 -12.50 3.70
N VAL A 389 -1.68 -13.58 3.39
CA VAL A 389 -1.32 -14.53 2.32
C VAL A 389 -2.52 -14.67 1.40
N SER A 390 -2.37 -14.28 0.14
CA SER A 390 -3.42 -14.45 -0.87
C SER A 390 -3.51 -15.91 -1.31
N VAL A 391 -4.66 -16.51 -1.11
CA VAL A 391 -4.94 -17.91 -1.52
C VAL A 391 -5.34 -17.97 -2.99
N VAL A 392 -6.02 -16.93 -3.49
CA VAL A 392 -6.49 -16.86 -4.88
C VAL A 392 -5.44 -16.40 -5.88
N ALA A 393 -4.27 -15.92 -5.39
CA ALA A 393 -3.27 -15.25 -6.22
C ALA A 393 -2.85 -16.07 -7.46
N VAL A 394 -2.62 -17.37 -7.33
CA VAL A 394 -2.18 -18.20 -8.46
C VAL A 394 -3.26 -18.25 -9.54
N VAL A 395 -4.53 -18.42 -9.16
CA VAL A 395 -5.66 -18.48 -10.10
C VAL A 395 -5.92 -17.10 -10.72
N ALA A 396 -5.92 -16.06 -9.90
CA ALA A 396 -6.11 -14.68 -10.38
C ALA A 396 -5.02 -14.29 -11.39
N ASN A 397 -3.75 -14.59 -11.09
CA ASN A 397 -2.64 -14.36 -12.01
C ASN A 397 -2.76 -15.15 -13.31
N LEU A 398 -3.17 -16.43 -13.24
CA LEU A 398 -3.36 -17.27 -14.41
C LEU A 398 -4.45 -16.71 -15.34
N LEU A 399 -5.55 -16.21 -14.77
CA LEU A 399 -6.68 -15.65 -15.51
C LEU A 399 -6.39 -14.24 -16.04
N ALA A 400 -5.63 -13.43 -15.32
CA ALA A 400 -5.26 -12.06 -15.72
C ALA A 400 -4.15 -12.04 -16.78
N ALA A 401 -3.18 -12.95 -16.71
CA ALA A 401 -1.96 -12.95 -17.54
C ALA A 401 -2.21 -12.83 -19.06
N PRO A 402 -3.20 -13.48 -19.69
CA PRO A 402 -3.44 -13.35 -21.13
C PRO A 402 -3.79 -11.92 -21.57
N ALA A 403 -4.37 -11.11 -20.69
CA ALA A 403 -4.82 -9.77 -21.00
C ALA A 403 -3.71 -8.70 -20.76
N VAL A 404 -2.68 -9.01 -19.95
CA VAL A 404 -1.64 -8.04 -19.57
C VAL A 404 -0.84 -7.58 -20.80
N ALA A 405 -0.33 -8.50 -21.61
CA ALA A 405 0.49 -8.16 -22.76
C ALA A 405 -0.28 -7.38 -23.83
N PRO A 406 -1.51 -7.77 -24.25
CA PRO A 406 -2.32 -6.96 -25.14
C PRO A 406 -2.65 -5.58 -24.57
N ALA A 407 -3.03 -5.46 -23.30
CA ALA A 407 -3.31 -4.18 -22.67
C ALA A 407 -2.09 -3.24 -22.73
N THR A 408 -0.92 -3.75 -22.38
CA THR A 408 0.34 -2.97 -22.37
C THR A 408 0.75 -2.55 -23.77
N VAL A 409 0.70 -3.47 -24.76
CA VAL A 409 1.12 -3.17 -26.14
C VAL A 409 0.15 -2.21 -26.82
N LEU A 410 -1.16 -2.48 -26.74
CA LEU A 410 -2.18 -1.63 -27.35
C LEU A 410 -2.19 -0.23 -26.72
N GLY A 411 -2.06 -0.14 -25.38
CA GLY A 411 -1.99 1.13 -24.67
C GLY A 411 -0.74 1.95 -25.03
N LEU A 412 0.43 1.30 -25.14
CA LEU A 412 1.67 1.97 -25.57
C LEU A 412 1.57 2.47 -27.01
N VAL A 413 1.07 1.64 -27.92
CA VAL A 413 0.88 2.01 -29.34
C VAL A 413 -0.16 3.13 -29.46
N ALA A 414 -1.25 3.06 -28.69
CA ALA A 414 -2.25 4.13 -28.62
C ALA A 414 -1.61 5.46 -28.17
N GLY A 415 -0.85 5.46 -27.09
CA GLY A 415 -0.17 6.67 -26.60
C GLY A 415 0.83 7.27 -27.59
N LEU A 416 1.51 6.44 -28.38
CA LEU A 416 2.40 6.92 -29.45
C LEU A 416 1.62 7.47 -30.64
N LEU A 417 0.52 6.81 -31.02
CA LEU A 417 -0.31 7.24 -32.15
C LEU A 417 -1.15 8.49 -31.84
N ASP A 418 -1.46 8.72 -30.57
CA ASP A 418 -2.17 9.93 -30.12
C ASP A 418 -1.43 11.22 -30.52
N LEU A 419 -0.10 11.17 -30.64
CA LEU A 419 0.73 12.29 -31.07
C LEU A 419 0.48 12.68 -32.56
N VAL A 420 -0.10 11.80 -33.35
CA VAL A 420 -0.24 11.97 -34.81
C VAL A 420 -1.70 11.78 -35.27
N VAL A 421 -2.39 10.74 -34.78
CA VAL A 421 -3.73 10.35 -35.21
C VAL A 421 -4.60 9.98 -34.01
N PRO A 422 -5.14 10.96 -33.26
CA PRO A 422 -5.91 10.73 -32.03
C PRO A 422 -7.11 9.79 -32.20
N SER A 423 -7.79 9.82 -33.33
CA SER A 423 -8.94 8.94 -33.61
C SER A 423 -8.57 7.44 -33.61
N VAL A 424 -7.41 7.11 -34.20
CA VAL A 424 -6.91 5.72 -34.16
C VAL A 424 -6.44 5.35 -32.78
N ALA A 425 -5.82 6.29 -32.06
CA ALA A 425 -5.39 6.11 -30.68
C ALA A 425 -6.56 5.74 -29.77
N SER A 426 -7.70 6.42 -29.88
CA SER A 426 -8.90 6.14 -29.08
C SER A 426 -9.47 4.74 -29.34
N VAL A 427 -9.45 4.25 -30.58
CA VAL A 427 -9.87 2.88 -30.91
C VAL A 427 -8.96 1.84 -30.25
N LEU A 428 -7.64 2.04 -30.35
CA LEU A 428 -6.67 1.16 -29.69
C LEU A 428 -6.74 1.27 -28.15
N GLY A 429 -6.97 2.47 -27.64
CA GLY A 429 -7.20 2.74 -26.23
C GLY A 429 -8.42 1.97 -25.69
N THR A 430 -9.54 1.96 -26.46
CA THR A 430 -10.73 1.15 -26.11
C THR A 430 -10.40 -0.34 -26.05
N ALA A 431 -9.62 -0.85 -27.00
CA ALA A 431 -9.21 -2.25 -27.00
C ALA A 431 -8.28 -2.57 -25.81
N ALA A 432 -7.35 -1.66 -25.49
CA ALA A 432 -6.50 -1.79 -24.28
C ALA A 432 -7.34 -1.77 -22.99
N ALA A 433 -8.31 -0.85 -22.91
CA ALA A 433 -9.22 -0.75 -21.78
C ALA A 433 -10.14 -1.99 -21.64
N ALA A 434 -10.54 -2.62 -22.74
CA ALA A 434 -11.28 -3.89 -22.68
C ALA A 434 -10.43 -5.02 -22.07
N CYS A 435 -9.14 -5.10 -22.43
CA CYS A 435 -8.18 -6.03 -21.80
C CYS A 435 -7.96 -5.70 -20.31
N ALA A 436 -7.81 -4.42 -19.96
CA ALA A 436 -7.70 -3.95 -18.58
C ALA A 436 -8.99 -4.26 -17.80
N GLY A 437 -10.16 -4.11 -18.42
CA GLY A 437 -11.47 -4.47 -17.86
C GLY A 437 -11.57 -5.95 -17.48
N TRP A 438 -10.99 -6.84 -18.28
CA TRP A 438 -10.87 -8.25 -17.92
C TRP A 438 -10.04 -8.45 -16.66
N ILE A 439 -8.88 -7.75 -16.53
CA ILE A 439 -8.01 -7.84 -15.35
C ILE A 439 -8.76 -7.34 -14.10
N VAL A 440 -9.47 -6.20 -14.20
CA VAL A 440 -10.31 -5.67 -13.12
C VAL A 440 -11.43 -6.65 -12.75
N LEU A 441 -12.09 -7.26 -13.74
CA LEU A 441 -13.13 -8.25 -13.51
C LEU A 441 -12.61 -9.46 -12.72
N VAL A 442 -11.44 -9.97 -13.11
CA VAL A 442 -10.77 -11.08 -12.39
C VAL A 442 -10.44 -10.67 -10.96
N ALA A 443 -9.83 -9.49 -10.76
CA ALA A 443 -9.49 -8.97 -9.45
C ALA A 443 -10.74 -8.82 -8.57
N HIS A 444 -11.79 -8.20 -9.09
CA HIS A 444 -13.05 -7.99 -8.39
C HIS A 444 -13.70 -9.30 -7.92
N HIS A 445 -13.87 -10.26 -8.83
CA HIS A 445 -14.51 -11.54 -8.48
C HIS A 445 -13.64 -12.39 -7.57
N ALA A 446 -12.33 -12.44 -7.79
CA ALA A 446 -11.42 -13.18 -6.94
C ALA A 446 -11.31 -12.56 -5.53
N ALA A 447 -11.32 -11.22 -5.40
CA ALA A 447 -11.33 -10.54 -4.11
C ALA A 447 -12.62 -10.73 -3.32
N ALA A 448 -13.76 -10.93 -4.03
CA ALA A 448 -15.05 -11.17 -3.42
C ALA A 448 -15.20 -12.60 -2.86
N LEU A 449 -14.31 -13.53 -3.23
CA LEU A 449 -14.36 -14.90 -2.72
C LEU A 449 -14.09 -14.94 -1.21
N PRO A 450 -14.88 -15.69 -0.43
CA PRO A 450 -14.58 -15.93 0.98
C PRO A 450 -13.20 -16.58 1.13
N GLY A 451 -12.33 -15.99 1.96
CA GLY A 451 -10.97 -16.50 2.15
C GLY A 451 -10.00 -16.21 0.99
N ALA A 452 -10.28 -15.18 0.17
CA ALA A 452 -9.37 -14.73 -0.90
C ALA A 452 -7.97 -14.40 -0.37
N SER A 453 -7.87 -13.78 0.82
CA SER A 453 -6.66 -13.63 1.61
C SER A 453 -6.86 -14.20 3.02
N LEU A 454 -5.80 -14.75 3.58
CA LEU A 454 -5.77 -15.27 4.94
C LEU A 454 -4.77 -14.44 5.74
N VAL A 455 -5.17 -13.99 6.91
CA VAL A 455 -4.25 -13.39 7.88
C VAL A 455 -3.33 -14.49 8.40
N TRP A 456 -2.03 -14.25 8.34
CA TRP A 456 -1.02 -15.18 8.86
C TRP A 456 -0.68 -14.81 10.29
N PRO A 457 -1.16 -15.56 11.32
CA PRO A 457 -1.05 -15.19 12.73
C PRO A 457 0.31 -15.52 13.36
N TYR A 458 1.21 -16.18 12.61
CA TYR A 458 2.50 -16.62 13.09
C TYR A 458 3.62 -15.74 12.55
N PRO A 459 4.82 -15.73 13.17
CA PRO A 459 5.98 -15.07 12.61
C PRO A 459 6.26 -15.55 11.18
N TRP A 460 6.55 -14.62 10.27
CA TRP A 460 6.72 -14.90 8.83
C TRP A 460 7.75 -15.99 8.52
N TRP A 461 8.78 -16.14 9.37
CA TRP A 461 9.84 -17.15 9.17
C TRP A 461 9.35 -18.60 9.27
N TRP A 462 8.20 -18.87 9.87
CA TRP A 462 7.57 -20.21 9.81
C TRP A 462 7.24 -20.63 8.39
N LEU A 463 6.95 -19.65 7.50
CA LEU A 463 6.68 -19.91 6.09
C LEU A 463 7.91 -20.44 5.35
N LEU A 464 9.13 -20.17 5.83
CA LEU A 464 10.36 -20.75 5.29
C LEU A 464 10.39 -22.30 5.43
N GLY A 465 9.69 -22.84 6.43
CA GLY A 465 9.51 -24.28 6.58
C GLY A 465 8.25 -24.80 5.90
N VAL A 466 7.13 -24.09 6.06
CA VAL A 466 5.81 -24.50 5.55
C VAL A 466 5.78 -24.51 4.02
N VAL A 467 6.29 -23.46 3.38
CA VAL A 467 6.27 -23.33 1.91
C VAL A 467 7.00 -24.48 1.20
N PRO A 468 8.24 -24.87 1.56
CA PRO A 468 8.90 -26.03 0.97
C PRO A 468 8.12 -27.34 1.13
N VAL A 469 7.49 -27.57 2.28
CA VAL A 469 6.67 -28.76 2.52
C VAL A 469 5.45 -28.76 1.62
N VAL A 470 4.73 -27.63 1.54
CA VAL A 470 3.57 -27.46 0.67
C VAL A 470 3.95 -27.66 -0.81
N LEU A 471 5.08 -27.10 -1.24
CA LEU A 471 5.57 -27.28 -2.61
C LEU A 471 5.95 -28.73 -2.90
N TRP A 472 6.58 -29.42 -1.96
CA TRP A 472 6.93 -30.83 -2.13
C TRP A 472 5.67 -31.72 -2.24
N LEU A 473 4.68 -31.51 -1.36
CA LEU A 473 3.39 -32.17 -1.42
C LEU A 473 2.64 -31.84 -2.72
N GLY A 474 2.58 -30.56 -3.08
CA GLY A 474 1.97 -30.07 -4.30
C GLY A 474 2.59 -30.66 -5.57
N ARG A 475 3.91 -30.78 -5.62
CA ARG A 475 4.61 -31.45 -6.73
C ARG A 475 4.24 -32.92 -6.83
N ARG A 476 4.12 -33.62 -5.68
CA ARG A 476 3.69 -35.04 -5.68
C ARG A 476 2.22 -35.17 -6.13
N ALA A 477 1.36 -34.28 -5.66
CA ALA A 477 -0.04 -34.22 -6.09
C ALA A 477 -0.17 -33.88 -7.58
N ALA A 478 0.60 -32.88 -8.07
CA ALA A 478 0.59 -32.48 -9.48
C ALA A 478 1.01 -33.59 -10.44
N SER A 479 1.74 -34.62 -9.98
CA SER A 479 2.07 -35.78 -10.79
C SER A 479 0.89 -36.82 -10.91
N ARG A 480 -0.19 -36.60 -10.17
CA ARG A 480 -1.40 -37.49 -10.12
C ARG A 480 -2.64 -36.65 -10.45
N PRO A 481 -3.19 -36.72 -11.67
CA PRO A 481 -4.27 -35.81 -12.11
C PRO A 481 -5.50 -35.85 -11.19
N VAL A 482 -5.90 -37.03 -10.72
CA VAL A 482 -7.05 -37.19 -9.81
C VAL A 482 -6.84 -36.44 -8.49
N VAL A 483 -5.63 -36.53 -7.91
CA VAL A 483 -5.30 -35.85 -6.66
C VAL A 483 -5.24 -34.34 -6.88
N ALA A 484 -4.63 -33.91 -7.99
CA ALA A 484 -4.54 -32.47 -8.33
C ALA A 484 -5.94 -31.86 -8.53
N THR A 485 -6.81 -32.54 -9.28
CA THR A 485 -8.20 -32.11 -9.52
C THR A 485 -9.00 -32.10 -8.20
N GLY A 486 -8.86 -33.13 -7.37
CA GLY A 486 -9.52 -33.20 -6.07
C GLY A 486 -9.11 -32.11 -5.13
N LEU A 487 -7.80 -31.72 -5.09
CA LEU A 487 -7.30 -30.61 -4.30
C LEU A 487 -7.84 -29.26 -4.79
N VAL A 488 -7.85 -29.02 -6.11
CA VAL A 488 -8.41 -27.80 -6.71
C VAL A 488 -9.90 -27.69 -6.41
N LEU A 489 -10.66 -28.79 -6.61
CA LEU A 489 -12.10 -28.80 -6.30
C LEU A 489 -12.36 -28.58 -4.80
N GLY A 490 -11.59 -29.24 -3.93
CA GLY A 490 -11.68 -29.06 -2.48
C GLY A 490 -11.39 -27.62 -2.06
N LEU A 491 -10.38 -26.98 -2.66
CA LEU A 491 -10.06 -25.57 -2.43
C LEU A 491 -11.18 -24.65 -2.92
N CYS A 492 -11.73 -24.90 -4.13
CA CYS A 492 -12.86 -24.14 -4.64
C CYS A 492 -14.10 -24.28 -3.74
N LEU A 493 -14.41 -25.48 -3.26
CA LEU A 493 -15.50 -25.71 -2.33
C LEU A 493 -15.28 -25.04 -0.97
N ALA A 494 -14.05 -25.04 -0.47
CA ALA A 494 -13.69 -24.33 0.78
C ALA A 494 -13.83 -22.81 0.62
N MET A 495 -13.50 -22.27 -0.55
CA MET A 495 -13.65 -20.84 -0.86
C MET A 495 -15.12 -20.41 -1.00
N LEU A 496 -16.02 -21.31 -1.37
CA LEU A 496 -17.45 -21.02 -1.46
C LEU A 496 -18.14 -20.99 -0.09
N ARG A 497 -17.48 -21.41 0.98
CA ARG A 497 -18.03 -21.32 2.33
C ARG A 497 -17.98 -19.86 2.81
N PRO A 498 -19.07 -19.36 3.44
CA PRO A 498 -19.04 -18.02 4.03
C PRO A 498 -17.94 -17.94 5.09
N PRO A 499 -17.15 -16.87 5.12
CA PRO A 499 -15.94 -16.78 5.96
C PRO A 499 -16.21 -16.77 7.48
N SER A 500 -17.45 -16.57 7.86
CA SER A 500 -17.88 -16.57 9.27
C SER A 500 -19.33 -17.05 9.33
N PRO A 501 -19.58 -18.37 9.49
CA PRO A 501 -20.93 -18.86 9.72
C PRO A 501 -21.55 -18.14 10.93
N GLY A 502 -22.69 -17.45 10.74
CA GLY A 502 -23.38 -16.72 11.79
C GLY A 502 -23.04 -15.23 11.93
N TRP A 503 -22.28 -14.64 10.99
CA TRP A 503 -22.09 -13.19 10.91
C TRP A 503 -22.87 -12.57 9.74
N PRO A 504 -23.62 -11.44 9.94
CA PRO A 504 -23.83 -10.78 11.22
C PRO A 504 -24.71 -11.61 12.16
N PRO A 505 -24.49 -11.52 13.50
CA PRO A 505 -25.28 -12.29 14.45
C PRO A 505 -26.73 -11.85 14.40
N PRO A 506 -27.72 -12.77 14.44
CA PRO A 506 -29.12 -12.40 14.45
C PRO A 506 -29.45 -11.53 15.68
N GLY A 507 -30.24 -10.47 15.48
CA GLY A 507 -30.62 -9.55 16.54
C GLY A 507 -29.56 -8.48 16.88
N TRP A 508 -28.55 -8.27 16.04
CA TRP A 508 -27.61 -7.16 16.24
C TRP A 508 -28.29 -5.79 16.15
N VAL A 509 -27.88 -4.86 17.00
CA VAL A 509 -28.39 -3.49 17.09
C VAL A 509 -27.30 -2.46 16.82
N MET A 510 -26.08 -2.74 17.22
CA MET A 510 -24.90 -1.90 17.01
C MET A 510 -23.70 -2.80 16.66
N VAL A 511 -22.84 -2.33 15.77
CA VAL A 511 -21.51 -2.92 15.56
C VAL A 511 -20.47 -1.83 15.63
N GLN A 512 -19.48 -2.01 16.50
CA GLN A 512 -18.24 -1.24 16.47
C GLN A 512 -17.30 -1.94 15.50
N CYS A 513 -17.03 -1.32 14.37
CA CYS A 513 -16.15 -1.87 13.35
C CYS A 513 -14.68 -1.79 13.77
N ASP A 514 -13.90 -2.80 13.46
CA ASP A 514 -12.44 -2.74 13.53
C ASP A 514 -11.90 -1.99 12.30
N VAL A 515 -11.68 -0.69 12.48
CA VAL A 515 -11.14 0.23 11.47
C VAL A 515 -9.71 0.67 11.78
N GLY A 516 -9.00 -0.09 12.63
CA GLY A 516 -7.70 0.31 13.15
C GLY A 516 -7.82 1.44 14.18
N GLN A 517 -6.85 2.37 14.18
CA GLN A 517 -6.97 3.58 15.00
C GLN A 517 -8.01 4.49 14.35
N GLY A 518 -9.13 4.72 15.06
CA GLY A 518 -10.26 5.51 14.59
C GLY A 518 -11.60 4.91 14.96
N ASP A 519 -12.69 5.57 14.56
CA ASP A 519 -14.05 5.18 14.92
C ASP A 519 -14.90 4.86 13.68
N ALA A 520 -15.67 3.77 13.76
CA ALA A 520 -16.79 3.52 12.88
C ALA A 520 -17.83 2.67 13.63
N THR A 521 -18.99 3.27 13.90
CA THR A 521 -20.08 2.61 14.60
C THR A 521 -21.28 2.48 13.66
N VAL A 522 -21.79 1.26 13.51
CA VAL A 522 -22.91 0.94 12.64
C VAL A 522 -24.16 0.59 13.47
N LEU A 523 -25.24 1.33 13.28
CA LEU A 523 -26.50 1.19 14.00
C LEU A 523 -27.56 0.63 13.04
N ARG A 524 -28.15 -0.51 13.36
CA ARG A 524 -29.12 -1.15 12.49
C ARG A 524 -30.44 -0.36 12.47
N SER A 525 -30.81 0.17 11.31
CA SER A 525 -32.08 0.87 11.12
C SER A 525 -33.14 0.06 10.37
N GLY A 526 -32.72 -1.00 9.65
CA GLY A 526 -33.60 -1.88 8.89
C GLY A 526 -32.89 -3.19 8.47
N PRO A 527 -33.52 -4.01 7.61
CA PRO A 527 -32.94 -5.30 7.18
C PRO A 527 -31.58 -5.16 6.49
N ASP A 528 -31.42 -4.21 5.56
CA ASP A 528 -30.21 -3.90 4.79
C ASP A 528 -29.83 -2.42 4.91
N GLU A 529 -30.33 -1.75 5.96
CA GLU A 529 -30.12 -0.34 6.25
C GLU A 529 -29.45 -0.14 7.60
N ALA A 530 -28.56 0.86 7.65
CA ALA A 530 -27.91 1.29 8.88
C ALA A 530 -27.64 2.79 8.90
N VAL A 531 -27.67 3.39 10.09
CA VAL A 531 -27.05 4.69 10.36
C VAL A 531 -25.60 4.42 10.72
N VAL A 532 -24.67 5.15 10.11
CA VAL A 532 -23.23 5.04 10.36
C VAL A 532 -22.77 6.27 11.11
N VAL A 533 -22.02 6.08 12.18
CA VAL A 533 -21.40 7.16 12.96
C VAL A 533 -19.90 6.99 12.88
N ASP A 534 -19.26 7.96 12.26
CA ASP A 534 -17.84 7.97 11.84
C ASP A 534 -17.48 6.89 10.81
N ALA A 535 -16.33 7.02 10.20
CA ALA A 535 -15.92 6.21 9.04
C ALA A 535 -14.52 5.59 9.17
N GLY A 536 -13.82 5.82 10.28
CA GLY A 536 -12.44 5.39 10.44
C GLY A 536 -11.45 6.16 9.56
N LEU A 537 -10.21 5.74 9.58
CA LEU A 537 -9.13 6.33 8.79
C LEU A 537 -9.16 5.83 7.33
N GLU A 538 -9.25 4.52 7.15
CA GLU A 538 -9.09 3.88 5.84
C GLU A 538 -10.45 3.47 5.24
N PRO A 539 -10.74 3.86 3.97
CA PRO A 539 -11.98 3.50 3.29
C PRO A 539 -12.27 2.00 3.24
N VAL A 540 -11.21 1.20 3.15
CA VAL A 540 -11.29 -0.25 2.98
C VAL A 540 -11.84 -0.94 4.22
N ASP A 541 -11.47 -0.47 5.40
CA ASP A 541 -11.82 -1.13 6.66
C ASP A 541 -13.30 -0.96 6.97
N VAL A 542 -13.82 0.26 6.86
CA VAL A 542 -15.27 0.51 7.06
C VAL A 542 -16.11 -0.18 5.98
N ASP A 543 -15.65 -0.19 4.71
CA ASP A 543 -16.34 -0.88 3.62
C ASP A 543 -16.38 -2.40 3.85
N ARG A 544 -15.29 -3.01 4.36
CA ARG A 544 -15.25 -4.41 4.77
C ARG A 544 -16.29 -4.73 5.84
N CYS A 545 -16.37 -3.91 6.90
CA CYS A 545 -17.34 -4.07 7.96
C CYS A 545 -18.77 -3.98 7.44
N LEU A 546 -19.09 -2.92 6.68
CA LEU A 546 -20.42 -2.69 6.12
C LEU A 546 -20.87 -3.80 5.16
N ARG A 547 -19.94 -4.33 4.32
CA ARG A 547 -20.21 -5.50 3.47
C ARG A 547 -20.46 -6.76 4.30
N GLY A 548 -19.68 -6.95 5.36
CA GLY A 548 -19.85 -8.07 6.27
C GLY A 548 -21.21 -8.06 6.97
N LEU A 549 -21.77 -6.88 7.21
CA LEU A 549 -23.08 -6.67 7.80
C LEU A 549 -24.23 -6.72 6.78
N GLY A 550 -23.94 -6.76 5.48
CA GLY A 550 -24.96 -6.74 4.42
C GLY A 550 -25.63 -5.39 4.23
N VAL A 551 -25.01 -4.28 4.69
CA VAL A 551 -25.58 -2.93 4.59
C VAL A 551 -25.49 -2.45 3.14
N ARG A 552 -26.63 -2.07 2.57
CA ARG A 552 -26.77 -1.55 1.20
C ARG A 552 -27.21 -0.09 1.15
N ARG A 553 -27.92 0.39 2.17
CA ARG A 553 -28.40 1.76 2.25
C ARG A 553 -27.99 2.38 3.59
N ILE A 554 -27.57 3.64 3.54
CA ILE A 554 -27.13 4.43 4.70
C ILE A 554 -27.93 5.73 4.70
N PRO A 555 -29.14 5.75 5.30
CA PRO A 555 -29.97 6.95 5.32
C PRO A 555 -29.28 8.17 5.94
N ALA A 556 -28.40 7.94 6.94
CA ALA A 556 -27.61 8.99 7.56
C ALA A 556 -26.18 8.49 7.88
N LEU A 557 -25.20 9.30 7.50
CA LEU A 557 -23.80 9.21 7.94
C LEU A 557 -23.54 10.39 8.89
N VAL A 558 -23.28 10.11 10.15
CA VAL A 558 -22.91 11.14 11.13
C VAL A 558 -21.39 11.17 11.22
N LEU A 559 -20.78 12.33 11.00
CA LEU A 559 -19.36 12.55 11.23
C LEU A 559 -19.23 13.42 12.48
N THR A 560 -18.67 12.83 13.55
CA THR A 560 -18.65 13.47 14.87
C THR A 560 -17.78 14.72 14.87
N HIS A 561 -16.62 14.66 14.24
CA HIS A 561 -15.71 15.80 14.04
C HIS A 561 -14.82 15.58 12.78
N GLY A 562 -13.87 16.45 12.52
CA GLY A 562 -13.16 16.51 11.23
C GLY A 562 -11.80 15.82 11.20
N ASP A 563 -11.41 15.02 12.20
CA ASP A 563 -10.10 14.36 12.22
C ASP A 563 -10.08 13.10 11.34
N ALA A 564 -8.92 12.82 10.78
CA ALA A 564 -8.78 11.81 9.72
C ALA A 564 -9.25 10.42 10.13
N ASP A 565 -9.05 10.04 11.37
CA ASP A 565 -9.43 8.76 11.95
C ASP A 565 -10.94 8.61 12.21
N HIS A 566 -11.73 9.66 11.92
CA HIS A 566 -13.21 9.65 11.93
C HIS A 566 -13.81 9.87 10.54
N VAL A 567 -13.11 10.57 9.64
CA VAL A 567 -13.70 10.95 8.34
C VAL A 567 -12.93 10.40 7.14
N GLY A 568 -11.72 9.87 7.32
CA GLY A 568 -10.88 9.37 6.22
C GLY A 568 -11.56 8.29 5.40
N GLY A 569 -12.27 7.38 6.06
CA GLY A 569 -12.98 6.26 5.45
C GLY A 569 -14.30 6.58 4.74
N ARG A 570 -14.76 7.85 4.71
CA ARG A 570 -16.08 8.24 4.18
C ARG A 570 -16.36 7.77 2.74
N SER A 571 -15.34 7.68 1.90
CA SER A 571 -15.48 7.14 0.55
C SER A 571 -15.78 5.63 0.55
N GLY A 572 -15.27 4.89 1.55
CA GLY A 572 -15.63 3.49 1.77
C GLY A 572 -17.07 3.30 2.25
N VAL A 573 -17.59 4.23 3.06
CA VAL A 573 -19.01 4.25 3.45
C VAL A 573 -19.90 4.44 2.23
N ALA A 574 -19.56 5.38 1.34
CA ALA A 574 -20.30 5.65 0.11
C ALA A 574 -20.09 4.59 -0.98
N GLY A 575 -19.08 3.72 -0.86
CA GLY A 575 -18.65 2.76 -1.87
C GLY A 575 -19.74 1.77 -2.30
N GLY A 576 -20.47 2.08 -3.38
CA GLY A 576 -21.54 1.24 -3.93
C GLY A 576 -22.82 1.19 -3.08
N ARG A 577 -23.00 2.16 -2.16
CA ARG A 577 -24.17 2.29 -1.28
C ARG A 577 -24.87 3.63 -1.50
N ALA A 578 -26.19 3.64 -1.35
CA ALA A 578 -26.96 4.89 -1.34
C ALA A 578 -26.82 5.56 0.04
N VAL A 579 -26.18 6.74 0.09
CA VAL A 579 -26.07 7.58 1.28
C VAL A 579 -27.09 8.71 1.16
N GLY A 580 -28.00 8.83 2.15
CA GLY A 580 -29.09 9.80 2.13
C GLY A 580 -28.65 11.21 2.52
N ALA A 581 -27.95 11.36 3.64
CA ALA A 581 -27.42 12.63 4.13
C ALA A 581 -26.16 12.43 4.97
N VAL A 582 -25.29 13.44 4.97
CA VAL A 582 -24.18 13.56 5.92
C VAL A 582 -24.59 14.56 7.01
N LEU A 583 -24.44 14.16 8.27
CA LEU A 583 -24.72 15.00 9.45
C LEU A 583 -23.41 15.35 10.13
N VAL A 584 -23.19 16.64 10.40
CA VAL A 584 -21.94 17.13 11.01
C VAL A 584 -22.25 18.10 12.14
N GLY A 585 -21.45 18.13 13.18
CA GLY A 585 -21.60 19.13 14.26
C GLY A 585 -21.16 20.54 13.84
N ARG A 586 -20.21 20.63 12.91
CA ARG A 586 -19.72 21.87 12.31
C ARG A 586 -19.51 21.69 10.81
N PRO A 587 -19.53 22.80 10.02
CA PRO A 587 -19.17 22.73 8.60
C PRO A 587 -17.78 22.09 8.46
N GLY A 588 -17.69 21.01 7.68
CA GLY A 588 -16.48 20.20 7.58
C GLY A 588 -16.54 19.23 6.39
N PRO A 589 -15.96 18.03 6.53
CA PRO A 589 -15.86 17.05 5.46
C PRO A 589 -17.21 16.65 4.90
N THR A 590 -17.26 16.51 3.58
CA THR A 590 -18.44 16.15 2.80
C THR A 590 -18.24 14.85 2.04
N VAL A 591 -19.32 14.25 1.59
CA VAL A 591 -19.30 13.16 0.61
C VAL A 591 -19.82 13.74 -0.71
N PRO A 592 -19.08 13.62 -1.81
CA PRO A 592 -19.51 14.16 -3.10
C PRO A 592 -20.91 13.68 -3.50
N GLY A 593 -21.78 14.61 -3.89
CA GLY A 593 -23.16 14.30 -4.32
C GLY A 593 -24.13 13.97 -3.19
N VAL A 594 -23.73 14.02 -1.91
CA VAL A 594 -24.60 13.76 -0.76
C VAL A 594 -24.87 15.06 -0.01
N PRO A 595 -26.14 15.38 0.30
CA PRO A 595 -26.48 16.58 1.05
C PRO A 595 -25.90 16.52 2.46
N THR A 596 -25.24 17.61 2.89
CA THR A 596 -24.67 17.75 4.23
C THR A 596 -25.53 18.70 5.06
N ARG A 597 -25.83 18.31 6.30
CA ARG A 597 -26.61 19.09 7.27
C ARG A 597 -25.86 19.25 8.58
N THR A 598 -25.89 20.43 9.16
CA THR A 598 -25.31 20.66 10.50
C THR A 598 -26.36 20.28 11.56
N VAL A 599 -25.90 19.58 12.59
CA VAL A 599 -26.70 19.17 13.75
C VAL A 599 -26.13 19.78 15.02
N SER A 600 -27.01 20.04 15.98
CA SER A 600 -26.69 20.65 17.26
C SER A 600 -27.57 20.10 18.39
N ARG A 601 -27.22 20.41 19.62
CA ARG A 601 -27.97 19.99 20.79
C ARG A 601 -29.46 20.31 20.66
N GLY A 602 -30.29 19.29 20.89
CA GLY A 602 -31.75 19.34 20.79
C GLY A 602 -32.30 18.80 19.47
N ASP A 603 -31.46 18.62 18.46
CA ASP A 603 -31.86 17.96 17.21
C ASP A 603 -32.13 16.47 17.46
N ARG A 604 -33.09 15.92 16.71
CA ARG A 604 -33.47 14.52 16.76
C ARG A 604 -33.46 13.90 15.37
N LEU A 605 -32.82 12.76 15.26
CA LEU A 605 -32.80 11.93 14.06
C LEU A 605 -33.66 10.68 14.31
N VAL A 606 -34.58 10.39 13.40
CA VAL A 606 -35.36 9.14 13.41
C VAL A 606 -35.23 8.47 12.06
N VAL A 607 -34.66 7.24 12.05
CA VAL A 607 -34.44 6.45 10.85
C VAL A 607 -34.72 4.98 11.17
N GLY A 608 -35.81 4.46 10.66
CA GLY A 608 -36.23 3.07 10.94
C GLY A 608 -36.27 2.77 12.45
N ASP A 609 -35.52 1.74 12.89
CA ASP A 609 -35.45 1.35 14.30
C ASP A 609 -34.53 2.29 15.15
N VAL A 610 -33.86 3.27 14.54
CA VAL A 610 -32.90 4.16 15.21
C VAL A 610 -33.57 5.51 15.55
N THR A 611 -33.54 5.89 16.83
CA THR A 611 -33.85 7.25 17.29
C THR A 611 -32.62 7.80 18.00
N ALA A 612 -32.08 8.93 17.53
CA ALA A 612 -30.91 9.58 18.10
C ALA A 612 -31.20 11.03 18.48
N ASP A 613 -30.92 11.37 19.72
CA ASP A 613 -30.95 12.72 20.25
C ASP A 613 -29.54 13.29 20.28
N VAL A 614 -29.34 14.48 19.69
CA VAL A 614 -28.05 15.18 19.72
C VAL A 614 -27.92 15.90 21.06
N LEU A 615 -26.94 15.51 21.86
CA LEU A 615 -26.63 16.10 23.16
C LEU A 615 -25.60 17.23 23.09
N TRP A 616 -24.72 17.20 22.08
CA TRP A 616 -23.61 18.14 21.82
C TRP A 616 -23.25 18.12 20.33
N PRO A 617 -22.69 19.22 19.73
CA PRO A 617 -22.36 20.52 20.31
C PRO A 617 -23.58 21.47 20.49
N ARG A 618 -23.38 22.58 21.16
CA ARG A 618 -24.38 23.66 21.21
C ARG A 618 -24.47 24.37 19.87
N ALA A 619 -25.68 24.82 19.51
CA ALA A 619 -25.89 25.68 18.35
C ALA A 619 -25.05 26.96 18.46
N GLN A 620 -24.27 27.27 17.44
CA GLN A 620 -23.48 28.51 17.42
C GLN A 620 -24.26 29.62 16.73
N PRO A 621 -24.20 30.89 17.26
CA PRO A 621 -24.70 32.02 16.52
C PRO A 621 -23.88 32.24 15.25
N THR A 622 -24.54 32.57 14.15
CA THR A 622 -24.00 32.78 12.80
C THR A 622 -23.09 34.01 12.63
N THR A 623 -22.59 34.60 13.70
CA THR A 623 -21.72 35.75 13.64
C THR A 623 -20.26 35.38 13.40
N ARG A 624 -19.73 35.97 12.36
CA ARG A 624 -18.35 35.93 11.83
C ARG A 624 -17.33 36.42 12.87
N ALA A 625 -17.00 35.59 13.86
CA ALA A 625 -16.04 35.98 14.89
C ALA A 625 -14.99 34.89 15.10
N ARG A 626 -13.75 35.28 14.79
CA ARG A 626 -12.44 34.70 15.16
C ARG A 626 -12.24 33.19 14.90
N ARG A 627 -11.33 32.92 13.94
CA ARG A 627 -10.49 31.72 13.95
C ARG A 627 -9.61 31.72 15.21
N ILE A 628 -10.18 31.27 16.30
CA ILE A 628 -9.41 30.69 17.41
C ILE A 628 -9.20 29.23 16.95
N GLU A 629 -8.03 28.71 17.14
CA GLU A 629 -7.70 27.29 16.96
C GLU A 629 -8.63 26.51 17.89
N VAL A 630 -9.72 25.99 17.34
CA VAL A 630 -10.78 25.32 18.10
C VAL A 630 -10.33 23.86 18.22
N ASP A 631 -10.28 23.36 19.45
CA ASP A 631 -10.12 21.95 19.72
C ASP A 631 -11.25 21.18 19.02
N ARG A 632 -10.90 20.42 17.96
CA ARG A 632 -11.88 19.69 17.14
C ARG A 632 -12.57 18.60 17.92
N ASN A 633 -11.86 17.98 18.85
CA ASN A 633 -12.39 16.93 19.70
C ASN A 633 -13.47 17.46 20.64
N ALA A 634 -13.29 18.68 21.18
CA ALA A 634 -14.28 19.34 22.03
C ALA A 634 -15.63 19.59 21.35
N ASP A 635 -15.66 19.63 20.02
CA ASP A 635 -16.88 19.87 19.21
C ASP A 635 -17.46 18.57 18.61
N SER A 636 -16.95 17.40 18.96
CA SER A 636 -17.48 16.11 18.50
C SER A 636 -18.97 15.97 18.81
N VAL A 637 -19.73 15.43 17.86
CA VAL A 637 -21.17 15.17 18.06
C VAL A 637 -21.36 14.05 19.08
N VAL A 638 -22.10 14.35 20.16
CA VAL A 638 -22.51 13.36 21.16
C VAL A 638 -23.95 12.98 20.91
N LEU A 639 -24.20 11.68 20.73
CA LEU A 639 -25.53 11.13 20.44
C LEU A 639 -25.98 10.18 21.55
N ARG A 640 -27.21 10.38 22.03
CA ARG A 640 -27.93 9.38 22.77
C ARG A 640 -28.91 8.66 21.83
N VAL A 641 -28.64 7.38 21.62
CA VAL A 641 -29.35 6.61 20.60
C VAL A 641 -30.17 5.51 21.26
N VAL A 642 -31.35 5.27 20.73
CA VAL A 642 -32.21 4.13 21.11
C VAL A 642 -32.42 3.26 19.87
N VAL A 643 -32.05 1.98 19.96
CA VAL A 643 -32.24 0.98 18.90
C VAL A 643 -32.92 -0.23 19.54
N ARG A 644 -34.15 -0.58 19.14
CA ARG A 644 -34.87 -1.76 19.65
C ARG A 644 -34.88 -1.87 21.19
N GLY A 645 -35.05 -0.74 21.86
CA GLY A 645 -35.12 -0.67 23.31
C GLY A 645 -33.77 -0.65 24.04
N VAL A 646 -32.66 -0.73 23.34
CA VAL A 646 -31.29 -0.56 23.90
C VAL A 646 -30.89 0.90 23.76
N THR A 647 -30.40 1.47 24.86
CA THR A 647 -29.90 2.84 24.89
C THR A 647 -28.38 2.84 24.75
N LEU A 648 -27.87 3.59 23.79
CA LEU A 648 -26.44 3.75 23.49
C LEU A 648 -26.04 5.22 23.67
N LEU A 649 -24.85 5.47 24.18
CA LEU A 649 -24.22 6.79 24.19
C LEU A 649 -22.97 6.75 23.33
N LEU A 650 -22.99 7.50 22.24
CA LEU A 650 -21.89 7.65 21.29
C LEU A 650 -21.28 9.04 21.52
N THR A 651 -20.02 9.07 21.90
CA THR A 651 -19.38 10.27 22.45
C THR A 651 -18.39 10.94 21.51
N GLY A 652 -18.13 10.36 20.32
CA GLY A 652 -17.00 10.82 19.50
C GLY A 652 -15.73 10.89 20.34
N ASP A 653 -14.98 11.99 20.22
CA ASP A 653 -13.71 12.19 20.91
C ASP A 653 -13.72 13.31 21.96
N VAL A 654 -14.92 13.63 22.51
CA VAL A 654 -15.06 14.66 23.54
C VAL A 654 -14.16 14.38 24.75
N GLY A 655 -13.31 15.35 25.11
CA GLY A 655 -12.51 15.32 26.33
C GLY A 655 -13.30 15.65 27.59
N GLU A 656 -12.63 15.66 28.75
CA GLU A 656 -13.22 15.86 30.08
C GLU A 656 -14.08 17.14 30.16
N GLU A 657 -13.59 18.27 29.62
CA GLU A 657 -14.30 19.55 29.66
C GLU A 657 -15.65 19.49 28.91
N ALA A 658 -15.67 18.94 27.71
CA ALA A 658 -16.90 18.81 26.93
C ALA A 658 -17.89 17.83 27.58
N GLN A 659 -17.39 16.74 28.17
CA GLN A 659 -18.21 15.78 28.95
C GLN A 659 -18.89 16.45 30.13
N GLU A 660 -18.16 17.29 30.88
CA GLU A 660 -18.73 18.07 32.00
C GLU A 660 -19.76 19.09 31.49
N HIS A 661 -19.55 19.73 30.34
CA HIS A 661 -20.52 20.61 29.72
C HIS A 661 -21.84 19.89 29.36
N VAL A 662 -21.76 18.66 28.86
CA VAL A 662 -22.91 17.81 28.55
C VAL A 662 -23.74 17.55 29.84
N LEU A 663 -23.05 17.23 30.95
CA LEU A 663 -23.71 17.02 32.25
C LEU A 663 -24.35 18.29 32.77
N HIS A 664 -23.62 19.42 32.80
CA HIS A 664 -24.17 20.70 33.29
C HIS A 664 -25.33 21.22 32.45
N ALA A 665 -25.42 20.79 31.20
CA ALA A 665 -26.55 21.08 30.35
C ALA A 665 -27.83 20.31 30.73
N GLY A 666 -27.81 19.45 31.75
CA GLY A 666 -28.94 18.64 32.20
C GLY A 666 -29.33 17.52 31.23
N SER A 667 -28.42 17.11 30.36
CA SER A 667 -28.69 16.04 29.40
C SER A 667 -28.81 14.68 30.08
N VAL A 668 -29.74 13.86 29.61
CA VAL A 668 -29.90 12.47 30.09
C VAL A 668 -28.81 11.63 29.37
N VAL A 669 -27.72 11.31 30.10
CA VAL A 669 -26.59 10.56 29.56
C VAL A 669 -26.63 9.07 29.89
N ARG A 670 -27.52 8.61 30.76
CA ARG A 670 -27.63 7.20 31.15
C ARG A 670 -27.89 6.31 29.94
N ALA A 671 -27.07 5.25 29.79
CA ALA A 671 -27.13 4.36 28.65
C ALA A 671 -26.69 2.92 29.02
N ASP A 672 -27.22 1.92 28.32
CA ASP A 672 -26.84 0.52 28.48
C ASP A 672 -25.46 0.24 27.89
N VAL A 673 -25.14 0.91 26.79
CA VAL A 673 -23.87 0.78 26.04
C VAL A 673 -23.23 2.15 25.91
N LEU A 674 -21.93 2.22 26.21
CA LEU A 674 -21.08 3.40 25.99
C LEU A 674 -20.04 3.11 24.91
N LYS A 675 -20.06 3.86 23.81
CA LYS A 675 -18.84 4.01 22.97
C LYS A 675 -17.93 4.97 23.72
N VAL A 676 -16.76 4.46 24.14
CA VAL A 676 -15.83 5.23 24.98
C VAL A 676 -15.21 6.36 24.18
N ALA A 677 -15.18 7.57 24.76
CA ALA A 677 -14.65 8.76 24.12
C ALA A 677 -13.15 8.63 23.83
N HIS A 678 -12.74 9.19 22.69
CA HIS A 678 -11.33 9.40 22.32
C HIS A 678 -10.47 8.13 22.50
N HIS A 679 -10.99 7.00 21.99
CA HIS A 679 -10.36 5.66 22.02
C HIS A 679 -9.91 5.19 23.40
N GLY A 680 -10.48 5.76 24.48
CA GLY A 680 -10.08 5.49 25.86
C GLY A 680 -8.89 6.33 26.32
N SER A 681 -8.78 7.56 25.89
CA SER A 681 -7.83 8.57 26.39
C SER A 681 -7.95 8.76 27.90
N ALA A 682 -6.88 9.26 28.53
CA ALA A 682 -6.90 9.68 29.94
C ALA A 682 -7.72 10.97 30.16
N ASP A 683 -7.96 11.76 29.11
CA ASP A 683 -8.79 12.97 29.10
C ASP A 683 -10.28 12.59 29.13
N THR A 684 -10.77 12.13 30.30
CA THR A 684 -12.13 11.65 30.47
C THR A 684 -12.62 11.91 31.89
N SER A 685 -13.88 12.36 32.03
CA SER A 685 -14.50 12.71 33.31
C SER A 685 -15.00 11.46 34.06
N TRP A 686 -14.58 11.31 35.32
CA TRP A 686 -15.14 10.32 36.22
C TRP A 686 -16.64 10.54 36.50
N ARG A 687 -17.07 11.81 36.67
CA ARG A 687 -18.46 12.16 36.90
C ARG A 687 -19.36 11.79 35.74
N PHE A 688 -18.86 12.01 34.52
CA PHE A 688 -19.57 11.64 33.30
C PHE A 688 -19.70 10.12 33.20
N THR A 689 -18.60 9.38 33.30
CA THR A 689 -18.59 7.91 33.25
C THR A 689 -19.54 7.29 34.28
N ARG A 690 -19.56 7.83 35.50
CA ARG A 690 -20.48 7.42 36.56
C ARG A 690 -21.95 7.77 36.27
N ALA A 691 -22.21 8.90 35.67
CA ALA A 691 -23.58 9.33 35.29
C ALA A 691 -24.12 8.46 34.14
N VAL A 692 -23.29 8.05 33.20
CA VAL A 692 -23.67 7.13 32.12
C VAL A 692 -24.02 5.75 32.68
N ALA A 693 -23.27 5.26 33.66
CA ALA A 693 -23.41 3.97 34.31
C ALA A 693 -23.66 2.80 33.32
N PRO A 694 -22.79 2.61 32.32
CA PRO A 694 -23.02 1.65 31.26
C PRO A 694 -22.85 0.22 31.78
N ARG A 695 -23.64 -0.69 31.22
CA ARG A 695 -23.46 -2.14 31.44
C ARG A 695 -22.35 -2.68 30.53
N LEU A 696 -22.18 -2.08 29.37
CA LEU A 696 -21.24 -2.47 28.33
C LEU A 696 -20.52 -1.23 27.79
N ALA A 697 -19.21 -1.32 27.60
CA ALA A 697 -18.40 -0.28 26.99
C ALA A 697 -17.64 -0.83 25.78
N THR A 698 -17.72 -0.16 24.62
CA THR A 698 -16.93 -0.48 23.45
C THR A 698 -15.82 0.54 23.27
N VAL A 699 -14.59 0.07 23.06
CA VAL A 699 -13.43 0.89 22.76
C VAL A 699 -12.97 0.57 21.35
N SER A 700 -13.05 1.54 20.47
CA SER A 700 -12.49 1.46 19.12
C SER A 700 -11.03 1.87 19.16
N VAL A 701 -10.13 0.99 18.83
CA VAL A 701 -8.68 1.22 18.91
C VAL A 701 -7.96 0.23 18.02
N GLY A 702 -6.86 0.69 17.40
CA GLY A 702 -6.01 -0.15 16.57
C GLY A 702 -5.04 -0.99 17.39
N ALA A 703 -4.74 -2.19 16.92
CA ALA A 703 -3.74 -3.07 17.54
C ALA A 703 -2.33 -2.46 17.54
N ASP A 704 -2.01 -1.65 16.53
CA ASP A 704 -0.71 -1.00 16.34
C ASP A 704 -0.76 0.50 16.69
N ASN A 705 -1.59 0.92 17.68
CA ASN A 705 -1.66 2.33 18.04
C ASN A 705 -0.46 2.77 18.90
N ASP A 706 0.17 3.88 18.51
CA ASP A 706 1.30 4.50 19.22
C ASP A 706 0.87 5.53 20.28
N TYR A 707 -0.44 5.80 20.42
CA TYR A 707 -1.01 6.76 21.38
C TYR A 707 -1.12 6.22 22.80
N GLY A 708 -0.93 4.90 22.98
CA GLY A 708 -1.08 4.23 24.28
C GLY A 708 -2.54 4.13 24.77
N HIS A 709 -3.51 4.18 23.85
CA HIS A 709 -4.94 3.97 24.14
C HIS A 709 -5.33 2.49 24.02
N PRO A 710 -6.35 2.02 24.78
CA PRO A 710 -6.97 2.71 25.89
C PRO A 710 -6.05 2.80 27.12
N THR A 711 -6.07 3.95 27.78
CA THR A 711 -5.23 4.19 28.96
C THR A 711 -5.70 3.36 30.15
N GLY A 712 -4.76 3.06 31.04
CA GLY A 712 -5.09 2.37 32.31
C GLY A 712 -6.10 3.16 33.16
N THR A 713 -6.13 4.49 33.04
CA THR A 713 -7.07 5.37 33.73
C THR A 713 -8.50 5.16 33.24
N ALA A 714 -8.72 5.24 31.93
CA ALA A 714 -10.06 5.01 31.32
C ALA A 714 -10.59 3.59 31.66
N LEU A 715 -9.74 2.56 31.53
CA LEU A 715 -10.12 1.19 31.84
C LEU A 715 -10.48 0.98 33.33
N ARG A 716 -9.77 1.65 34.27
CA ARG A 716 -10.12 1.60 35.69
C ARG A 716 -11.49 2.25 35.95
N MET A 717 -11.76 3.40 35.38
CA MET A 717 -13.06 4.09 35.54
C MET A 717 -14.22 3.21 35.04
N LEU A 718 -14.09 2.59 33.88
CA LEU A 718 -15.12 1.71 33.34
C LEU A 718 -15.39 0.48 34.24
N ARG A 719 -14.33 -0.14 34.75
CA ARG A 719 -14.46 -1.26 35.70
C ARG A 719 -15.10 -0.85 37.02
N GLN A 720 -14.81 0.35 37.53
CA GLN A 720 -15.37 0.85 38.79
C GLN A 720 -16.89 1.11 38.67
N VAL A 721 -17.40 1.46 37.49
CA VAL A 721 -18.86 1.59 37.26
C VAL A 721 -19.51 0.25 36.91
N GLY A 722 -18.74 -0.86 36.86
CA GLY A 722 -19.25 -2.20 36.57
C GLY A 722 -19.45 -2.51 35.10
N ALA A 723 -18.88 -1.74 34.21
CA ALA A 723 -18.99 -1.98 32.75
C ALA A 723 -18.11 -3.16 32.30
N VAL A 724 -18.68 -4.01 31.45
CA VAL A 724 -17.90 -4.99 30.68
C VAL A 724 -17.32 -4.27 29.48
N VAL A 725 -15.99 -4.34 29.31
CA VAL A 725 -15.25 -3.62 28.27
C VAL A 725 -14.89 -4.57 27.13
N HIS A 726 -15.29 -4.20 25.91
CA HIS A 726 -14.91 -4.86 24.67
C HIS A 726 -14.07 -3.93 23.81
N ARG A 727 -13.01 -4.46 23.17
CA ARG A 727 -12.01 -3.68 22.45
C ARG A 727 -11.81 -4.24 21.06
N THR A 728 -11.79 -3.35 20.04
CA THR A 728 -11.61 -3.78 18.64
C THR A 728 -10.21 -4.33 18.36
N ASP A 729 -9.16 -3.86 19.01
CA ASP A 729 -7.78 -4.37 18.87
C ASP A 729 -7.61 -5.82 19.33
N HIS A 730 -8.44 -6.29 20.25
CA HIS A 730 -8.42 -7.66 20.74
C HIS A 730 -9.48 -8.57 20.10
N GLU A 731 -10.63 -8.01 19.75
CA GLU A 731 -11.83 -8.77 19.42
C GLU A 731 -12.28 -8.59 17.95
N GLY A 732 -11.66 -7.67 17.20
CA GLY A 732 -12.09 -7.30 15.85
C GLY A 732 -13.42 -6.55 15.86
N ASP A 733 -14.30 -6.82 14.88
CA ASP A 733 -15.64 -6.22 14.86
C ASP A 733 -16.46 -6.70 16.06
N VAL A 734 -16.99 -5.77 16.86
CA VAL A 734 -17.75 -6.04 18.07
C VAL A 734 -19.24 -5.73 17.86
N ALA A 735 -20.08 -6.75 17.81
CA ALA A 735 -21.52 -6.63 17.63
C ALA A 735 -22.25 -6.71 18.99
N VAL A 736 -23.05 -5.69 19.28
CA VAL A 736 -24.02 -5.69 20.38
C VAL A 736 -25.31 -6.28 19.89
N VAL A 737 -25.80 -7.29 20.59
CA VAL A 737 -26.94 -8.12 20.18
C VAL A 737 -28.01 -8.13 21.26
N VAL A 738 -29.26 -8.10 20.85
CA VAL A 738 -30.40 -8.31 21.75
C VAL A 738 -31.07 -9.64 21.41
N ARG A 739 -31.09 -10.53 22.39
CA ARG A 739 -31.82 -11.81 22.30
C ARG A 739 -32.66 -12.01 23.54
N ASP A 740 -33.95 -12.25 23.36
CA ASP A 740 -34.90 -12.48 24.45
C ASP A 740 -34.84 -11.40 25.57
N GLY A 741 -34.68 -10.12 25.14
CA GLY A 741 -34.58 -8.96 26.04
C GLY A 741 -33.23 -8.88 26.79
N ARG A 742 -32.27 -9.75 26.51
CA ARG A 742 -30.92 -9.73 27.10
C ARG A 742 -29.90 -9.13 26.13
N LEU A 743 -29.06 -8.26 26.68
CA LEU A 743 -27.92 -7.67 25.98
C LEU A 743 -26.76 -8.66 26.01
N SER A 744 -26.17 -8.94 24.85
CA SER A 744 -25.00 -9.79 24.70
C SER A 744 -24.07 -9.22 23.63
N VAL A 745 -22.84 -9.72 23.60
CA VAL A 745 -21.82 -9.31 22.61
C VAL A 745 -21.37 -10.53 21.82
N VAL A 746 -21.19 -10.34 20.52
CA VAL A 746 -20.58 -11.31 19.62
C VAL A 746 -19.47 -10.58 18.89
N SER A 747 -18.26 -11.06 18.99
CA SER A 747 -17.11 -10.50 18.29
C SER A 747 -16.71 -11.37 17.09
N ARG A 748 -16.16 -10.73 16.06
CA ARG A 748 -15.73 -11.43 14.85
C ARG A 748 -14.24 -11.73 14.86
N GLY A 749 -13.64 -11.97 16.01
CA GLY A 749 -12.22 -12.28 16.18
C GLY A 749 -11.28 -11.28 15.46
N SER A 750 -10.45 -10.56 16.17
CA SER A 750 -9.30 -9.94 15.54
C SER A 750 -8.47 -11.09 14.95
N GLY A 751 -8.24 -11.10 13.65
CA GLY A 751 -7.00 -11.67 13.21
C GLY A 751 -5.94 -10.85 13.94
N GLN A 752 -5.42 -11.38 15.05
CA GLN A 752 -4.35 -10.72 15.79
C GLN A 752 -3.31 -10.25 14.79
N ARG A 753 -3.25 -8.95 14.56
CA ARG A 753 -2.07 -8.32 13.98
C ARG A 753 -1.01 -8.37 15.08
N SER A 754 -0.46 -9.57 15.31
CA SER A 754 0.73 -9.72 16.13
C SER A 754 1.90 -9.18 15.31
N ARG A 755 2.61 -8.23 15.90
CA ARG A 755 3.86 -7.67 15.42
C ARG A 755 4.86 -8.72 14.94
#